data_288e0e885e64e17c905f29f738bc24ab
#
_entry.id   288e0e885e64e17c905f29f738bc24ab
#
_cell.length_a   1.000
_cell.length_b   1.000
_cell.length_c   1.000
_cell.angle_alpha   90.00
_cell.angle_beta   90.00
_cell.angle_gamma   90.00
#
_symmetry.space_group_name_H-M   'P 1'
#
loop_
_entity.id
_entity.type
_entity.pdbx_description
1 polymer ?
#
loop_
_entity_poly.entity_id
_entity_poly.type
_entity_poly.pdbx_seq_one_letter_code
_entity_poly.pdbx_strand_id
1 'polypeptide(L)'
;MLTSIASPCKRSAIGLAVIATCLTTGVHAQTSTTPSAEDAPTLSTVQVRDQYEREDLPALAPGRKTAKGARLGILGATSTMDAPVHVNAYTRELAEDWSALSLQDVLENDAAVVFTTNKGHLLQNFNLRGLDVNAMDIATNGLYGIAPANSVPIEMFERVEVMRGPNVLLSGMTPQSSVAGSVNMVTKRALSQPIAELTTTWVSDGYLQAHADVGKRFGEEQRLGIRFNGVYGSGEMGAEGEDQKRRVGALGLDYMGDRARLSLDVYDSTTKIDGGSPAMFNFTGVGAIKGVGQLLAPPKGDVNLFQGTHGEYTNSGALARAEFDFTPNLQGYLAAGGSQSEGQGLLFGTRAVVTQADGTTRGAIYNVHAQSKRRTAEAGLISKFNTGDVQHRMQVSYNILKTEDGSYNTACNYCYTTNMYNPVQPTFPAAPQWKGYQNESEFSSIALADVMGFANDKVLLTLGARYQTVKTPLISTKSSNYSESQLSPMAGIVVRPWGEQISLFANYSEGLQPGSIVGAGYANAGEALSPMQTKQSEVGVKFQSQQVTHTVSAFRIEKPSLITDSANNQVADGEQRLTGVEWSASGQLTSTVTLLGGVDYIKSRQVNTGKENFGVPKLRTSIGADWATPIQGLTVGGRWLYTGQQWVNSANTLRAPAWNRIDLMAKYDTKFGTTPVRFNASVENATNKNYWIGMFGDGFVMPGAPRTFRVSGTVSF
;
A
#
# COMPACT_ATOMS: atom_id res chain seq x y z
N MET A 1 -56.65 -7.89 -9.93
CA MET A 1 -56.43 -7.29 -11.27
C MET A 1 -55.00 -6.76 -11.22
N LEU A 2 -54.05 -7.59 -11.65
CA LEU A 2 -53.35 -7.52 -12.95
C LEU A 2 -52.81 -6.13 -13.21
N THR A 3 -51.55 -5.81 -13.19
CA THR A 3 -50.38 -6.23 -13.97
C THR A 3 -49.27 -5.30 -13.60
N SER A 4 -48.02 -5.46 -13.70
CA SER A 4 -47.15 -6.30 -14.53
C SER A 4 -45.73 -6.15 -14.04
N ILE A 5 -45.05 -7.27 -14.08
CA ILE A 5 -43.64 -7.42 -13.92
C ILE A 5 -42.95 -6.86 -15.18
N ALA A 6 -41.97 -5.98 -15.03
CA ALA A 6 -41.01 -5.66 -16.08
C ALA A 6 -39.60 -5.74 -15.54
N SER A 7 -38.94 -6.83 -15.89
CA SER A 7 -37.52 -7.10 -15.70
C SER A 7 -36.67 -6.21 -16.63
N PRO A 8 -35.59 -5.58 -16.18
CA PRO A 8 -34.65 -4.90 -17.08
C PRO A 8 -33.46 -5.80 -17.37
N CYS A 9 -33.61 -6.67 -18.34
CA CYS A 9 -32.50 -7.42 -18.92
C CYS A 9 -32.25 -6.92 -20.37
N LYS A 10 -31.58 -5.79 -20.52
CA LYS A 10 -31.18 -5.27 -21.88
C LYS A 10 -29.99 -4.28 -21.84
N ARG A 11 -28.93 -4.51 -21.07
CA ARG A 11 -27.74 -3.66 -21.19
C ARG A 11 -26.39 -4.40 -21.39
N SER A 12 -26.39 -5.72 -21.42
CA SER A 12 -25.15 -6.51 -21.56
C SER A 12 -24.73 -6.84 -23.00
N ALA A 13 -25.52 -6.48 -24.02
CA ALA A 13 -25.25 -6.92 -25.38
C ALA A 13 -24.33 -6.01 -26.21
N ILE A 14 -24.04 -4.79 -25.75
CA ILE A 14 -23.27 -3.83 -26.56
C ILE A 14 -21.76 -3.97 -26.34
N GLY A 15 -21.31 -4.44 -25.17
CA GLY A 15 -19.89 -4.61 -24.88
C GLY A 15 -19.22 -5.81 -25.60
N LEU A 16 -19.97 -6.87 -25.87
CA LEU A 16 -19.43 -8.06 -26.53
C LEU A 16 -19.32 -7.92 -28.07
N ALA A 17 -20.11 -7.05 -28.68
CA ALA A 17 -20.11 -6.86 -30.13
C ALA A 17 -18.86 -6.18 -30.68
N VAL A 18 -18.19 -5.34 -29.89
CA VAL A 18 -16.96 -4.64 -30.31
C VAL A 18 -15.76 -5.58 -30.33
N ILE A 19 -15.71 -6.58 -29.45
CA ILE A 19 -14.61 -7.55 -29.37
C ILE A 19 -14.75 -8.65 -30.45
N ALA A 20 -15.95 -9.04 -30.80
CA ALA A 20 -16.19 -10.08 -31.81
C ALA A 20 -15.88 -9.61 -33.22
N THR A 21 -15.98 -8.30 -33.53
CA THR A 21 -15.75 -7.76 -34.88
C THR A 21 -14.27 -7.67 -35.26
N CYS A 22 -13.36 -7.72 -34.29
CA CYS A 22 -11.91 -7.67 -34.55
C CYS A 22 -11.28 -9.06 -34.82
N LEU A 23 -12.00 -10.16 -34.66
CA LEU A 23 -11.46 -11.52 -34.78
C LEU A 23 -11.75 -12.23 -36.13
N THR A 24 -12.45 -11.59 -37.06
CA THR A 24 -12.91 -12.26 -38.30
C THR A 24 -12.28 -11.77 -39.60
N THR A 25 -11.22 -10.98 -39.60
CA THR A 25 -10.58 -10.61 -40.87
C THR A 25 -9.17 -11.20 -40.99
N GLY A 26 -9.10 -12.30 -41.76
CA GLY A 26 -8.05 -12.51 -42.76
C GLY A 26 -6.84 -13.32 -42.39
N VAL A 27 -6.95 -14.62 -42.39
CA VAL A 27 -5.79 -15.48 -42.72
C VAL A 27 -5.84 -15.77 -44.20
N HIS A 28 -5.00 -15.08 -45.02
CA HIS A 28 -4.65 -15.54 -46.35
C HIS A 28 -3.18 -15.97 -46.32
N ALA A 29 -2.98 -17.27 -46.42
CA ALA A 29 -1.65 -17.84 -46.59
C ALA A 29 -1.19 -17.56 -48.01
N GLN A 30 -0.08 -16.85 -48.16
CA GLN A 30 0.71 -16.87 -49.42
C GLN A 30 1.98 -17.65 -49.16
N THR A 31 2.13 -18.73 -49.90
CA THR A 31 3.35 -19.51 -50.08
C THR A 31 4.40 -18.68 -50.84
N SER A 32 5.57 -18.45 -50.25
CA SER A 32 6.75 -18.02 -51.01
C SER A 32 8.05 -18.55 -50.38
N THR A 33 8.74 -19.34 -51.20
CA THR A 33 10.18 -19.62 -51.38
C THR A 33 11.16 -19.19 -50.26
N THR A 34 11.87 -20.16 -49.78
CA THR A 34 13.02 -20.09 -48.86
C THR A 34 14.16 -19.22 -49.40
N PRO A 35 14.66 -18.22 -48.68
CA PRO A 35 15.97 -17.66 -48.85
C PRO A 35 16.97 -18.21 -47.81
N SER A 36 18.24 -18.24 -48.20
CA SER A 36 19.38 -18.80 -47.53
C SER A 36 19.71 -18.14 -46.19
N ALA A 37 20.33 -18.92 -45.29
CA ALA A 37 20.67 -18.61 -43.93
C ALA A 37 21.87 -17.64 -43.78
N GLU A 38 21.73 -16.36 -44.13
CA GLU A 38 22.78 -15.36 -43.83
C GLU A 38 22.29 -13.95 -43.46
N ASP A 39 21.01 -13.70 -43.38
CA ASP A 39 20.47 -12.43 -42.86
C ASP A 39 19.19 -12.69 -42.03
N ALA A 40 19.39 -13.24 -40.83
CA ALA A 40 18.34 -13.13 -39.83
C ALA A 40 18.34 -11.70 -39.30
N PRO A 41 17.32 -10.84 -39.60
CA PRO A 41 17.20 -9.59 -38.90
C PRO A 41 17.02 -9.91 -37.42
N THR A 42 17.97 -9.55 -36.60
CA THR A 42 17.75 -9.41 -35.15
C THR A 42 16.52 -8.55 -34.99
N LEU A 43 15.39 -9.17 -34.68
CA LEU A 43 14.16 -8.47 -34.36
C LEU A 43 14.48 -7.59 -33.17
N SER A 44 14.67 -6.30 -33.44
CA SER A 44 14.65 -5.30 -32.38
C SER A 44 13.35 -5.50 -31.63
N THR A 45 13.47 -5.99 -30.41
CA THR A 45 12.39 -5.93 -29.42
C THR A 45 11.74 -4.57 -29.60
N VAL A 46 10.45 -4.50 -29.81
CA VAL A 46 9.73 -3.22 -29.86
C VAL A 46 9.82 -2.63 -28.46
N GLN A 47 10.94 -1.98 -28.17
CA GLN A 47 11.15 -1.19 -26.94
C GLN A 47 10.44 0.14 -27.13
N VAL A 48 9.10 0.12 -27.04
CA VAL A 48 8.27 1.34 -27.14
C VAL A 48 8.42 2.20 -25.87
N ARG A 49 9.17 1.79 -24.85
CA ARG A 49 9.20 2.47 -23.54
C ARG A 49 10.55 2.77 -22.91
N ASP A 50 11.68 2.51 -23.49
CA ASP A 50 13.00 2.83 -22.90
C ASP A 50 13.28 4.34 -22.74
N GLN A 51 12.39 5.20 -23.22
CA GLN A 51 12.54 6.66 -23.19
C GLN A 51 11.77 7.33 -22.05
N TYR A 52 11.17 6.55 -21.12
CA TYR A 52 10.24 7.08 -20.11
C TYR A 52 10.75 6.93 -18.68
N GLU A 53 12.06 6.82 -18.46
CA GLU A 53 12.62 6.79 -17.11
C GLU A 53 12.81 8.20 -16.55
N ARG A 54 12.50 8.37 -15.27
CA ARG A 54 12.74 9.61 -14.53
C ARG A 54 14.18 9.61 -14.01
N GLU A 55 14.96 10.60 -14.37
CA GLU A 55 16.36 10.74 -13.94
C GLU A 55 16.50 10.98 -12.42
N ASP A 56 15.47 11.52 -11.75
CA ASP A 56 15.47 11.77 -10.31
C ASP A 56 15.11 10.52 -9.46
N LEU A 57 14.84 9.39 -10.10
CA LEU A 57 14.50 8.12 -9.45
C LEU A 57 15.50 7.03 -9.80
N PRO A 58 15.74 6.06 -8.90
CA PRO A 58 16.51 4.87 -9.25
C PRO A 58 15.94 4.18 -10.50
N ALA A 59 16.81 3.76 -11.41
CA ALA A 59 16.42 3.10 -12.66
C ALA A 59 15.52 1.88 -12.44
N LEU A 60 14.76 1.50 -13.46
CA LEU A 60 13.95 0.30 -13.43
C LEU A 60 14.85 -0.97 -13.41
N ALA A 61 14.42 -1.97 -12.67
CA ALA A 61 15.07 -3.28 -12.69
C ALA A 61 14.72 -4.04 -13.99
N PRO A 62 15.53 -4.98 -14.43
CA PRO A 62 15.19 -5.84 -15.54
C PRO A 62 13.83 -6.52 -15.34
N GLY A 63 13.02 -6.57 -16.39
CA GLY A 63 11.60 -6.99 -16.30
C GLY A 63 10.64 -5.90 -15.84
N ARG A 64 11.15 -4.71 -15.43
CA ARG A 64 10.43 -3.45 -15.17
C ARG A 64 9.32 -3.49 -14.11
N LYS A 65 9.16 -4.60 -13.35
CA LYS A 65 8.17 -4.73 -12.28
C LYS A 65 8.56 -4.00 -11.00
N THR A 66 9.87 -3.84 -10.80
CA THR A 66 10.46 -3.12 -9.67
C THR A 66 11.52 -2.15 -10.14
N ALA A 67 11.98 -1.28 -9.25
CA ALA A 67 13.13 -0.42 -9.48
C ALA A 67 14.38 -0.97 -8.77
N LYS A 68 15.57 -0.53 -9.21
CA LYS A 68 16.86 -0.89 -8.61
C LYS A 68 17.13 -0.20 -7.28
N GLY A 69 16.18 0.57 -6.75
CA GLY A 69 16.29 1.31 -5.50
C GLY A 69 15.02 2.07 -5.17
N ALA A 70 15.03 2.77 -4.04
CA ALA A 70 13.91 3.54 -3.51
C ALA A 70 14.38 4.84 -2.85
N ARG A 71 13.44 5.71 -2.50
CA ARG A 71 13.69 6.87 -1.63
C ARG A 71 13.61 6.43 -0.17
N LEU A 72 14.73 6.50 0.54
CA LEU A 72 14.84 6.11 1.94
C LEU A 72 14.74 7.33 2.87
N GLY A 73 13.68 8.14 2.72
CA GLY A 73 13.45 9.33 3.54
C GLY A 73 14.66 10.28 3.55
N ILE A 74 15.21 10.58 4.73
CA ILE A 74 16.36 11.48 4.89
C ILE A 74 17.60 11.01 4.09
N LEU A 75 17.78 9.72 3.82
CA LEU A 75 18.90 9.23 3.01
C LEU A 75 18.71 9.48 1.50
N GLY A 76 17.52 9.94 1.06
CA GLY A 76 17.22 10.20 -0.35
C GLY A 76 17.16 8.94 -1.21
N ALA A 77 17.35 9.11 -2.53
CA ALA A 77 17.37 8.00 -3.47
C ALA A 77 18.60 7.12 -3.23
N THR A 78 18.36 5.83 -2.95
CA THR A 78 19.39 4.86 -2.60
C THR A 78 19.14 3.58 -3.38
N SER A 79 20.20 2.97 -3.94
CA SER A 79 20.06 1.69 -4.63
C SER A 79 19.71 0.58 -3.63
N THR A 80 19.02 -0.45 -4.12
CA THR A 80 18.73 -1.63 -3.28
C THR A 80 20.01 -2.24 -2.71
N MET A 81 21.11 -2.26 -3.49
CA MET A 81 22.38 -2.84 -3.07
C MET A 81 23.11 -2.01 -2.01
N ASP A 82 22.85 -0.70 -1.92
CA ASP A 82 23.46 0.24 -0.97
C ASP A 82 22.61 0.47 0.28
N ALA A 83 21.32 0.12 0.21
CA ALA A 83 20.40 0.34 1.31
C ALA A 83 20.77 -0.56 2.51
N PRO A 84 20.93 -0.01 3.73
CA PRO A 84 21.20 -0.83 4.92
C PRO A 84 19.92 -1.49 5.48
N VAL A 85 18.83 -1.52 4.71
CA VAL A 85 17.51 -2.05 5.08
C VAL A 85 16.93 -2.88 3.92
N HIS A 86 15.95 -3.73 4.20
CA HIS A 86 15.18 -4.41 3.18
C HIS A 86 14.15 -3.44 2.58
N VAL A 87 14.22 -3.21 1.28
CA VAL A 87 13.35 -2.28 0.54
C VAL A 87 12.97 -2.87 -0.82
N ASN A 88 11.71 -2.67 -1.21
CA ASN A 88 11.17 -2.95 -2.53
C ASN A 88 10.54 -1.70 -3.11
N ALA A 89 10.65 -1.49 -4.41
CA ALA A 89 10.01 -0.39 -5.13
C ALA A 89 9.25 -0.95 -6.34
N TYR A 90 7.94 -1.03 -6.23
CA TYR A 90 7.03 -1.53 -7.26
C TYR A 90 6.69 -0.41 -8.25
N THR A 91 6.68 -0.73 -9.53
CA THR A 91 6.54 0.26 -10.61
C THR A 91 5.11 0.43 -11.08
N ARG A 92 4.87 1.50 -11.83
CA ARG A 92 3.64 1.73 -12.59
C ARG A 92 3.33 0.55 -13.53
N GLU A 93 4.34 -0.03 -14.19
CA GLU A 93 4.14 -1.16 -15.11
C GLU A 93 3.60 -2.41 -14.42
N LEU A 94 4.03 -2.69 -13.19
CA LEU A 94 3.41 -3.78 -12.42
C LEU A 94 1.92 -3.50 -12.18
N ALA A 95 1.57 -2.26 -11.81
CA ALA A 95 0.18 -1.89 -11.59
C ALA A 95 -0.67 -1.98 -12.87
N GLU A 96 -0.13 -1.52 -14.01
CA GLU A 96 -0.79 -1.56 -15.31
C GLU A 96 -1.02 -3.00 -15.80
N ASP A 97 -0.02 -3.88 -15.66
CA ASP A 97 -0.11 -5.26 -16.12
C ASP A 97 -1.21 -6.05 -15.39
N TRP A 98 -1.48 -5.73 -14.12
CA TRP A 98 -2.56 -6.31 -13.34
C TRP A 98 -3.85 -5.48 -13.39
N SER A 99 -3.92 -4.40 -14.19
CA SER A 99 -5.04 -3.45 -14.21
C SER A 99 -5.45 -3.03 -12.79
N ALA A 100 -4.44 -2.66 -11.98
CA ALA A 100 -4.61 -2.32 -10.57
C ALA A 100 -5.48 -1.07 -10.41
N LEU A 101 -6.40 -1.10 -9.47
CA LEU A 101 -7.31 -0.01 -9.12
C LEU A 101 -6.97 0.62 -7.77
N SER A 102 -6.15 -0.05 -6.97
CA SER A 102 -5.82 0.36 -5.61
C SER A 102 -4.40 -0.04 -5.20
N LEU A 103 -3.91 0.55 -4.13
CA LEU A 103 -2.64 0.18 -3.51
C LEU A 103 -2.60 -1.31 -3.13
N GLN A 104 -3.73 -1.90 -2.74
CA GLN A 104 -3.81 -3.32 -2.39
C GLN A 104 -3.40 -4.22 -3.56
N ASP A 105 -3.82 -3.91 -4.78
CA ASP A 105 -3.49 -4.71 -5.97
C ASP A 105 -1.98 -4.80 -6.21
N VAL A 106 -1.24 -3.74 -5.87
CA VAL A 106 0.22 -3.68 -5.98
C VAL A 106 0.90 -4.41 -4.83
N LEU A 107 0.50 -4.13 -3.59
CA LEU A 107 1.15 -4.65 -2.38
C LEU A 107 0.90 -6.15 -2.15
N GLU A 108 -0.12 -6.76 -2.76
CA GLU A 108 -0.31 -8.23 -2.74
C GLU A 108 0.87 -9.00 -3.34
N ASN A 109 1.73 -8.35 -4.13
CA ASN A 109 2.97 -8.94 -4.66
C ASN A 109 4.11 -9.00 -3.62
N ASP A 110 3.95 -8.34 -2.46
CA ASP A 110 4.92 -8.37 -1.38
C ASP A 110 4.55 -9.44 -0.34
N ALA A 111 5.42 -10.43 -0.12
CA ALA A 111 5.16 -11.50 0.84
C ALA A 111 5.09 -11.01 2.30
N ALA A 112 5.74 -9.88 2.64
CA ALA A 112 5.69 -9.33 3.99
C ALA A 112 4.39 -8.58 4.30
N VAL A 113 3.53 -8.33 3.30
CA VAL A 113 2.27 -7.59 3.44
C VAL A 113 1.08 -8.55 3.54
N VAL A 114 0.27 -8.43 4.60
CA VAL A 114 -0.98 -9.18 4.81
C VAL A 114 -2.13 -8.19 4.91
N PHE A 115 -3.03 -8.18 3.93
CA PHE A 115 -4.22 -7.34 4.03
C PHE A 115 -5.19 -7.86 5.09
N THR A 116 -5.75 -6.93 5.85
CA THR A 116 -6.71 -7.20 6.92
C THR A 116 -8.14 -6.88 6.51
N THR A 117 -8.30 -6.24 5.35
CA THR A 117 -9.59 -5.85 4.75
C THR A 117 -9.71 -6.37 3.33
N ASN A 118 -10.95 -6.61 2.89
CA ASN A 118 -11.29 -7.03 1.53
C ASN A 118 -11.16 -5.84 0.55
N LYS A 119 -10.90 -6.11 -0.74
CA LYS A 119 -10.75 -5.10 -1.81
C LYS A 119 -11.97 -4.20 -2.01
N GLY A 120 -13.18 -4.67 -1.78
CA GLY A 120 -14.40 -3.86 -1.82
C GLY A 120 -14.58 -2.95 -0.59
N HIS A 121 -13.77 -3.12 0.45
CA HIS A 121 -13.89 -2.31 1.67
C HIS A 121 -13.16 -0.96 1.50
N LEU A 122 -13.76 0.12 2.02
CA LEU A 122 -13.18 1.47 1.90
C LEU A 122 -11.89 1.68 2.70
N LEU A 123 -11.65 0.88 3.74
CA LEU A 123 -10.41 0.89 4.51
C LEU A 123 -9.43 -0.13 3.93
N GLN A 124 -8.24 0.29 3.55
CA GLN A 124 -7.19 -0.58 3.00
C GLN A 124 -6.06 -0.79 4.01
N ASN A 125 -6.40 -1.27 5.20
CA ASN A 125 -5.42 -1.58 6.23
C ASN A 125 -4.72 -2.92 5.96
N PHE A 126 -3.46 -3.00 6.35
CA PHE A 126 -2.64 -4.20 6.18
C PHE A 126 -1.60 -4.33 7.30
N ASN A 127 -1.00 -5.51 7.42
CA ASN A 127 0.15 -5.75 8.28
C ASN A 127 1.41 -5.83 7.43
N LEU A 128 2.50 -5.30 7.93
CA LEU A 128 3.83 -5.45 7.38
C LEU A 128 4.75 -6.06 8.46
N ARG A 129 5.39 -7.18 8.17
CA ARG A 129 6.15 -7.96 9.18
C ARG A 129 5.32 -8.33 10.43
N GLY A 130 3.99 -8.50 10.27
CA GLY A 130 3.08 -8.82 11.38
C GLY A 130 2.73 -7.65 12.30
N LEU A 131 3.08 -6.42 11.95
CA LEU A 131 2.68 -5.19 12.62
C LEU A 131 1.71 -4.40 11.76
N ASP A 132 0.73 -3.76 12.39
CA ASP A 132 -0.33 -3.04 11.69
C ASP A 132 0.20 -1.79 10.99
N VAL A 133 -0.27 -1.57 9.76
CA VAL A 133 -0.13 -0.32 9.00
C VAL A 133 -1.52 0.22 8.69
N ASN A 134 -1.78 1.41 9.19
CA ASN A 134 -3.02 2.13 8.88
C ASN A 134 -2.90 2.74 7.48
N ALA A 135 -3.97 2.69 6.69
CA ALA A 135 -4.00 3.31 5.35
C ALA A 135 -3.71 4.84 5.37
N MET A 136 -3.88 5.49 6.52
CA MET A 136 -3.53 6.90 6.71
C MET A 136 -2.04 7.15 7.01
N ASP A 137 -1.24 6.10 7.23
CA ASP A 137 0.20 6.17 7.51
C ASP A 137 1.06 5.98 6.25
N ILE A 138 0.50 6.29 5.09
CA ILE A 138 1.20 6.23 3.81
C ILE A 138 1.81 7.59 3.50
N ALA A 139 3.08 7.60 3.11
CA ALA A 139 3.79 8.80 2.69
C ALA A 139 3.57 9.08 1.19
N THR A 140 3.66 10.34 0.80
CA THR A 140 3.73 10.76 -0.60
C THR A 140 5.01 11.58 -0.80
N ASN A 141 5.86 11.15 -1.74
CA ASN A 141 7.17 11.76 -2.00
C ASN A 141 8.02 11.98 -0.74
N GLY A 142 7.94 11.05 0.22
CA GLY A 142 8.70 11.05 1.48
C GLY A 142 8.02 11.76 2.65
N LEU A 143 6.86 12.40 2.47
CA LEU A 143 6.16 13.12 3.54
C LEU A 143 4.84 12.43 3.94
N TYR A 144 4.62 12.28 5.23
CA TYR A 144 3.32 11.88 5.77
C TYR A 144 2.31 13.04 5.76
N GLY A 145 1.04 12.71 5.79
CA GLY A 145 -0.05 13.68 5.84
C GLY A 145 -0.45 14.26 4.49
N ILE A 146 -0.03 13.64 3.38
CA ILE A 146 -0.34 14.06 2.00
C ILE A 146 -1.20 13.01 1.29
N ALA A 147 -0.94 11.72 1.47
CA ALA A 147 -1.65 10.66 0.78
C ALA A 147 -3.17 10.69 1.06
N PRO A 148 -4.01 10.26 0.11
CA PRO A 148 -5.43 10.01 0.37
C PRO A 148 -5.62 9.09 1.57
N ALA A 149 -6.57 9.41 2.44
CA ALA A 149 -6.89 8.57 3.57
C ALA A 149 -7.71 7.35 3.14
N ASN A 150 -7.53 6.23 3.84
CA ASN A 150 -8.34 5.01 3.77
C ASN A 150 -8.22 4.19 2.49
N SER A 151 -8.36 4.77 1.32
CA SER A 151 -8.20 4.12 0.01
C SER A 151 -7.32 4.99 -0.89
N VAL A 152 -6.23 4.41 -1.38
CA VAL A 152 -5.24 5.13 -2.19
C VAL A 152 -5.40 4.72 -3.65
N PRO A 153 -5.87 5.62 -4.54
CA PRO A 153 -5.91 5.36 -5.98
C PRO A 153 -4.50 5.25 -6.53
N ILE A 154 -4.23 4.17 -7.28
CA ILE A 154 -2.87 3.89 -7.78
C ILE A 154 -2.53 4.67 -9.04
N GLU A 155 -3.52 5.13 -9.78
CA GLU A 155 -3.39 5.68 -11.13
C GLU A 155 -2.54 6.97 -11.19
N MET A 156 -2.45 7.72 -10.08
CA MET A 156 -1.67 8.96 -10.00
C MET A 156 -0.21 8.77 -9.56
N PHE A 157 0.21 7.51 -9.31
CA PHE A 157 1.54 7.21 -8.80
C PHE A 157 2.42 6.47 -9.81
N GLU A 158 3.71 6.79 -9.78
CA GLU A 158 4.76 6.17 -10.60
C GLU A 158 5.33 4.93 -9.90
N ARG A 159 5.43 4.96 -8.56
CA ARG A 159 6.01 3.88 -7.75
C ARG A 159 5.34 3.77 -6.40
N VAL A 160 5.39 2.55 -5.89
CA VAL A 160 5.06 2.19 -4.51
C VAL A 160 6.33 1.63 -3.87
N GLU A 161 6.91 2.35 -2.95
CA GLU A 161 8.14 1.98 -2.25
C GLU A 161 7.80 1.45 -0.87
N VAL A 162 8.28 0.26 -0.55
CA VAL A 162 8.04 -0.43 0.74
C VAL A 162 9.36 -0.61 1.45
N MET A 163 9.57 0.11 2.53
CA MET A 163 10.70 -0.03 3.43
C MET A 163 10.24 -0.79 4.67
N ARG A 164 10.86 -1.92 4.96
CA ARG A 164 10.43 -2.85 5.99
C ARG A 164 11.09 -2.57 7.33
N GLY A 165 10.30 -2.70 8.40
CA GLY A 165 10.73 -2.52 9.78
C GLY A 165 10.70 -1.07 10.28
N PRO A 166 10.75 -0.88 11.60
CA PRO A 166 10.75 0.42 12.25
C PRO A 166 11.90 1.29 11.74
N ASN A 167 11.62 2.54 11.36
CA ASN A 167 12.62 3.42 10.76
C ASN A 167 12.31 4.92 10.92
N VAL A 168 12.03 5.32 12.15
CA VAL A 168 11.64 6.71 12.42
C VAL A 168 12.72 7.72 12.03
N LEU A 169 14.02 7.34 12.06
CA LEU A 169 15.09 8.22 11.54
C LEU A 169 14.83 8.59 10.10
N LEU A 170 14.50 7.60 9.27
CA LEU A 170 14.40 7.79 7.83
C LEU A 170 13.15 8.58 7.44
N SER A 171 11.99 8.21 7.96
CA SER A 171 10.70 8.73 7.50
C SER A 171 9.97 9.62 8.50
N GLY A 172 10.44 9.71 9.74
CA GLY A 172 9.71 10.37 10.83
C GLY A 172 8.59 9.50 11.41
N MET A 173 7.80 10.09 12.31
CA MET A 173 6.66 9.43 12.95
C MET A 173 5.42 9.49 12.06
N THR A 174 4.69 8.39 12.00
CA THR A 174 3.45 8.28 11.23
C THR A 174 2.26 8.92 11.96
N PRO A 175 1.27 9.46 11.24
CA PRO A 175 0.09 10.11 11.83
C PRO A 175 -0.74 9.21 12.76
N GLN A 176 -0.84 7.91 12.43
CA GLN A 176 -1.63 6.91 13.17
C GLN A 176 -0.76 5.89 13.90
N SER A 177 0.52 6.23 14.08
CA SER A 177 1.44 5.48 14.94
C SER A 177 1.84 4.09 14.46
N SER A 178 1.78 3.81 13.14
CA SER A 178 2.34 2.59 12.58
C SER A 178 3.86 2.55 12.74
N VAL A 179 4.40 1.40 13.18
CA VAL A 179 5.85 1.18 13.37
C VAL A 179 6.36 -0.03 12.59
N ALA A 180 5.57 -0.53 11.65
CA ALA A 180 5.89 -1.72 10.85
C ALA A 180 6.93 -1.46 9.76
N GLY A 181 7.05 -0.22 9.34
CA GLY A 181 7.83 0.23 8.21
C GLY A 181 7.23 1.48 7.58
N SER A 182 7.64 1.78 6.36
CA SER A 182 7.12 2.91 5.59
C SER A 182 6.68 2.45 4.19
N VAL A 183 5.51 2.90 3.78
CA VAL A 183 5.04 2.83 2.39
C VAL A 183 5.04 4.24 1.83
N ASN A 184 5.80 4.47 0.78
CA ASN A 184 5.93 5.75 0.12
C ASN A 184 5.41 5.68 -1.31
N MET A 185 4.49 6.57 -1.65
CA MET A 185 3.93 6.73 -2.97
C MET A 185 4.67 7.83 -3.72
N VAL A 186 5.25 7.51 -4.86
CA VAL A 186 5.94 8.49 -5.71
C VAL A 186 4.99 8.94 -6.81
N THR A 187 4.70 10.23 -6.87
CA THR A 187 3.77 10.82 -7.85
C THR A 187 4.35 10.80 -9.27
N LYS A 188 3.47 10.69 -10.26
CA LYS A 188 3.84 10.80 -11.68
C LYS A 188 4.31 12.21 -12.04
N ARG A 189 5.29 12.29 -12.96
CA ARG A 189 5.82 13.52 -13.55
C ARG A 189 5.81 13.42 -15.07
N ALA A 190 5.87 14.57 -15.75
CA ALA A 190 6.10 14.62 -17.18
C ALA A 190 7.45 13.98 -17.53
N LEU A 191 7.44 13.12 -18.53
CA LEU A 191 8.62 12.41 -19.00
C LEU A 191 9.31 13.20 -20.12
N SER A 192 10.53 12.83 -20.50
CA SER A 192 11.25 13.45 -21.62
C SER A 192 10.47 13.32 -22.94
N GLN A 193 9.78 12.21 -23.12
CA GLN A 193 8.84 12.02 -24.23
C GLN A 193 7.40 12.36 -23.78
N PRO A 194 6.60 13.03 -24.63
CA PRO A 194 5.19 13.21 -24.34
C PRO A 194 4.47 11.89 -24.15
N ILE A 195 3.51 11.86 -23.24
CA ILE A 195 2.61 10.73 -23.03
C ILE A 195 1.17 11.22 -23.16
N ALA A 196 0.35 10.47 -23.88
CA ALA A 196 -1.09 10.63 -23.94
C ALA A 196 -1.71 9.25 -24.05
N GLU A 197 -2.23 8.74 -22.94
CA GLU A 197 -2.78 7.39 -22.84
C GLU A 197 -4.23 7.46 -22.36
N LEU A 198 -5.09 6.67 -22.98
CA LEU A 198 -6.45 6.43 -22.52
C LEU A 198 -6.61 4.93 -22.27
N THR A 199 -6.89 4.58 -21.04
CA THR A 199 -7.14 3.20 -20.61
C THR A 199 -8.60 3.03 -20.23
N THR A 200 -9.27 2.04 -20.77
CA THR A 200 -10.59 1.61 -20.34
C THR A 200 -10.46 0.26 -19.66
N THR A 201 -11.00 0.12 -18.45
CA THR A 201 -10.96 -1.13 -17.67
C THR A 201 -12.37 -1.57 -17.35
N TRP A 202 -12.69 -2.82 -17.68
CA TRP A 202 -13.89 -3.51 -17.23
C TRP A 202 -13.51 -4.51 -16.12
N VAL A 203 -14.33 -4.55 -15.07
CA VAL A 203 -14.23 -5.54 -13.99
C VAL A 203 -15.53 -6.35 -13.96
N SER A 204 -15.44 -7.62 -13.59
CA SER A 204 -16.62 -8.49 -13.44
C SER A 204 -17.68 -7.82 -12.55
N ASP A 205 -18.93 -8.23 -12.79
CA ASP A 205 -20.15 -7.69 -12.17
C ASP A 205 -20.61 -6.32 -12.73
N GLY A 206 -19.83 -5.71 -13.65
CA GLY A 206 -20.29 -4.58 -14.44
C GLY A 206 -19.62 -3.24 -14.14
N TYR A 207 -18.55 -3.20 -13.36
CA TYR A 207 -17.78 -1.97 -13.17
C TYR A 207 -16.98 -1.61 -14.43
N LEU A 208 -17.09 -0.37 -14.86
CA LEU A 208 -16.35 0.18 -16.01
C LEU A 208 -15.64 1.46 -15.59
N GLN A 209 -14.34 1.57 -15.92
CA GLN A 209 -13.50 2.72 -15.61
C GLN A 209 -12.78 3.23 -16.85
N ALA A 210 -12.67 4.55 -16.99
CA ALA A 210 -11.77 5.22 -17.93
C ALA A 210 -10.69 5.97 -17.15
N HIS A 211 -9.44 5.88 -17.62
CA HIS A 211 -8.28 6.58 -17.07
C HIS A 211 -7.53 7.29 -18.20
N ALA A 212 -7.40 8.60 -18.12
CA ALA A 212 -6.58 9.43 -19.00
C ALA A 212 -5.28 9.81 -18.29
N ASP A 213 -4.13 9.58 -18.93
CA ASP A 213 -2.81 9.92 -18.44
C ASP A 213 -2.08 10.73 -19.51
N VAL A 214 -1.92 12.03 -19.29
CA VAL A 214 -1.38 12.97 -20.27
C VAL A 214 -0.24 13.78 -19.64
N GLY A 215 0.90 13.86 -20.33
CA GLY A 215 2.03 14.62 -19.82
C GLY A 215 2.97 15.06 -20.95
N LYS A 216 3.54 16.24 -20.75
CA LYS A 216 4.51 16.82 -21.69
C LYS A 216 5.45 17.78 -20.97
N ARG A 217 6.68 17.88 -21.48
CA ARG A 217 7.63 18.92 -21.09
C ARG A 217 7.68 20.05 -22.12
N PHE A 218 7.94 21.27 -21.66
CA PHE A 218 7.92 22.50 -22.44
C PHE A 218 9.22 23.29 -22.27
N GLY A 219 9.49 24.21 -23.22
CA GLY A 219 10.67 25.05 -23.27
C GLY A 219 11.82 24.41 -24.07
N GLU A 220 12.86 25.17 -24.37
CA GLU A 220 13.99 24.71 -25.20
C GLU A 220 14.73 23.53 -24.58
N GLU A 221 14.89 23.51 -23.25
CA GLU A 221 15.55 22.43 -22.50
C GLU A 221 14.56 21.51 -21.79
N GLN A 222 13.29 21.56 -22.19
CA GLN A 222 12.20 20.77 -21.59
C GLN A 222 12.13 20.92 -20.06
N ARG A 223 12.46 22.10 -19.53
CA ARG A 223 12.57 22.35 -18.08
C ARG A 223 11.22 22.30 -17.34
N LEU A 224 10.13 22.72 -18.00
CA LEU A 224 8.79 22.74 -17.39
C LEU A 224 8.03 21.47 -17.78
N GLY A 225 7.65 20.66 -16.79
CA GLY A 225 6.84 19.46 -16.94
C GLY A 225 5.42 19.66 -16.43
N ILE A 226 4.44 19.12 -17.16
CA ILE A 226 3.02 19.04 -16.75
C ILE A 226 2.56 17.61 -16.97
N ARG A 227 1.98 16.98 -15.93
CA ARG A 227 1.37 15.65 -16.01
C ARG A 227 -0.01 15.68 -15.37
N PHE A 228 -1.00 15.21 -16.09
CA PHE A 228 -2.39 15.08 -15.62
C PHE A 228 -2.81 13.61 -15.63
N ASN A 229 -3.51 13.19 -14.57
CA ASN A 229 -4.19 11.89 -14.49
C ASN A 229 -5.64 12.12 -14.12
N GLY A 230 -6.57 11.58 -14.90
CA GLY A 230 -7.99 11.68 -14.68
C GLY A 230 -8.64 10.30 -14.72
N VAL A 231 -9.44 9.95 -13.69
CA VAL A 231 -10.14 8.67 -13.59
C VAL A 231 -11.63 8.90 -13.36
N TYR A 232 -12.44 8.15 -14.06
CA TYR A 232 -13.87 8.01 -13.77
C TYR A 232 -14.28 6.55 -13.94
N GLY A 233 -14.92 5.99 -12.91
CA GLY A 233 -15.41 4.62 -12.93
C GLY A 233 -16.73 4.47 -12.21
N SER A 234 -17.57 3.55 -12.66
CA SER A 234 -18.89 3.27 -12.06
C SER A 234 -19.36 1.86 -12.41
N GLY A 235 -20.06 1.24 -11.49
CA GLY A 235 -20.70 -0.07 -11.66
C GLY A 235 -20.56 -0.95 -10.43
N GLU A 236 -21.09 -2.16 -10.54
CA GLU A 236 -21.08 -3.15 -9.46
C GLU A 236 -19.69 -3.75 -9.31
N MET A 237 -19.17 -3.77 -8.08
CA MET A 237 -17.87 -4.33 -7.73
C MET A 237 -17.79 -4.62 -6.21
N GLY A 238 -17.28 -5.78 -5.84
CA GLY A 238 -17.08 -6.16 -4.44
C GLY A 238 -18.15 -7.09 -3.92
N ALA A 239 -19.06 -6.62 -3.05
CA ALA A 239 -20.18 -7.40 -2.56
C ALA A 239 -21.34 -7.40 -3.58
N GLU A 240 -22.16 -8.46 -3.60
CA GLU A 240 -23.33 -8.56 -4.51
C GLU A 240 -24.26 -7.34 -4.32
N GLY A 241 -24.54 -6.61 -5.43
CA GLY A 241 -25.34 -5.40 -5.42
C GLY A 241 -24.64 -4.14 -4.87
N GLU A 242 -23.31 -4.19 -4.66
CA GLU A 242 -22.50 -3.03 -4.29
C GLU A 242 -22.13 -2.23 -5.54
N ASP A 243 -22.77 -1.09 -5.75
CA ASP A 243 -22.41 -0.12 -6.80
C ASP A 243 -21.34 0.82 -6.30
N GLN A 244 -20.22 0.90 -7.03
CA GLN A 244 -19.10 1.76 -6.69
C GLN A 244 -18.92 2.84 -7.77
N LYS A 245 -18.73 4.10 -7.33
CA LYS A 245 -18.37 5.23 -8.21
C LYS A 245 -17.05 5.81 -7.75
N ARG A 246 -16.10 5.93 -8.68
CA ARG A 246 -14.78 6.51 -8.42
C ARG A 246 -14.53 7.70 -9.34
N ARG A 247 -13.96 8.76 -8.77
CA ARG A 247 -13.45 9.92 -9.51
C ARG A 247 -12.09 10.31 -8.92
N VAL A 248 -11.09 10.47 -9.77
CA VAL A 248 -9.76 10.95 -9.39
C VAL A 248 -9.31 11.99 -10.40
N GLY A 249 -8.77 13.10 -9.91
CA GLY A 249 -8.05 14.09 -10.70
C GLY A 249 -6.71 14.36 -10.00
N ALA A 250 -5.61 14.27 -10.74
CA ALA A 250 -4.29 14.57 -10.20
C ALA A 250 -3.47 15.37 -11.22
N LEU A 251 -2.79 16.42 -10.74
CA LEU A 251 -1.93 17.29 -11.54
C LEU A 251 -0.53 17.32 -10.89
N GLY A 252 0.48 16.97 -11.66
CA GLY A 252 1.88 17.13 -11.33
C GLY A 252 2.51 18.21 -12.19
N LEU A 253 3.10 19.20 -11.56
CA LEU A 253 3.90 20.25 -12.21
C LEU A 253 5.33 20.14 -11.72
N ASP A 254 6.31 20.30 -12.59
CA ASP A 254 7.70 20.36 -12.21
C ASP A 254 8.50 21.33 -13.10
N TYR A 255 9.50 21.94 -12.48
CA TYR A 255 10.52 22.73 -13.15
C TYR A 255 11.90 22.20 -12.78
N MET A 256 12.71 21.90 -13.82
CA MET A 256 14.07 21.38 -13.69
C MET A 256 15.05 22.41 -14.28
N GLY A 257 15.59 23.29 -13.44
CA GLY A 257 16.68 24.21 -13.80
C GLY A 257 18.02 23.68 -13.34
N ASP A 258 19.10 24.39 -13.71
CA ASP A 258 20.48 23.94 -13.44
C ASP A 258 20.80 23.81 -11.95
N ARG A 259 20.25 24.70 -11.13
CA ARG A 259 20.44 24.73 -9.66
C ARG A 259 19.15 24.60 -8.87
N ALA A 260 18.02 24.89 -9.49
CA ALA A 260 16.72 24.90 -8.82
C ALA A 260 15.79 23.84 -9.42
N ARG A 261 15.19 23.02 -8.58
CA ARG A 261 14.15 22.07 -8.94
C ARG A 261 12.91 22.37 -8.12
N LEU A 262 11.78 22.56 -8.78
CA LEU A 262 10.50 22.85 -8.15
C LEU A 262 9.50 21.77 -8.57
N SER A 263 8.63 21.40 -7.66
CA SER A 263 7.50 20.53 -8.00
C SER A 263 6.26 20.87 -7.19
N LEU A 264 5.10 20.67 -7.81
CA LEU A 264 3.79 20.80 -7.20
C LEU A 264 2.92 19.63 -7.61
N ASP A 265 2.36 18.96 -6.63
CA ASP A 265 1.35 17.91 -6.80
C ASP A 265 0.04 18.38 -6.20
N VAL A 266 -1.06 18.19 -6.92
CA VAL A 266 -2.41 18.44 -6.42
C VAL A 266 -3.29 17.28 -6.84
N TYR A 267 -4.14 16.81 -5.94
CA TYR A 267 -5.12 15.78 -6.27
C TYR A 267 -6.47 16.02 -5.57
N ASP A 268 -7.51 15.48 -6.19
CA ASP A 268 -8.85 15.30 -5.65
C ASP A 268 -9.34 13.89 -6.01
N SER A 269 -9.94 13.20 -5.05
CA SER A 269 -10.51 11.87 -5.28
C SER A 269 -11.78 11.66 -4.47
N THR A 270 -12.76 11.00 -5.09
CA THR A 270 -14.02 10.60 -4.46
C THR A 270 -14.26 9.13 -4.76
N THR A 271 -14.60 8.37 -3.71
CA THR A 271 -15.12 7.01 -3.84
C THR A 271 -16.45 6.94 -3.11
N LYS A 272 -17.50 6.60 -3.85
CA LYS A 272 -18.85 6.41 -3.32
C LYS A 272 -19.24 4.95 -3.50
N ILE A 273 -19.83 4.37 -2.45
CA ILE A 273 -20.37 3.01 -2.44
C ILE A 273 -21.85 3.10 -2.08
N ASP A 274 -22.68 2.45 -2.87
CA ASP A 274 -24.12 2.30 -2.65
C ASP A 274 -24.51 0.82 -2.72
N GLY A 275 -25.49 0.39 -1.96
CA GLY A 275 -26.13 -0.92 -2.07
C GLY A 275 -25.49 -2.03 -1.25
N GLY A 276 -24.29 -1.85 -0.73
CA GLY A 276 -23.63 -2.89 0.04
C GLY A 276 -22.27 -2.53 0.58
N SER A 277 -21.67 -3.46 1.30
CA SER A 277 -20.27 -3.39 1.74
C SER A 277 -19.82 -4.77 2.23
N PRO A 278 -18.57 -5.17 2.01
CA PRO A 278 -18.02 -6.36 2.63
C PRO A 278 -18.10 -6.30 4.15
N ALA A 279 -18.50 -7.40 4.78
CA ALA A 279 -18.75 -7.46 6.21
C ALA A 279 -17.52 -7.83 7.01
N MET A 280 -17.38 -7.23 8.20
CA MET A 280 -16.47 -7.71 9.25
C MET A 280 -17.22 -8.64 10.20
N PHE A 281 -16.72 -9.85 10.39
CA PHE A 281 -17.27 -10.83 11.30
C PHE A 281 -16.46 -10.88 12.60
N ASN A 282 -17.15 -10.81 13.74
CA ASN A 282 -16.55 -10.93 15.06
C ASN A 282 -16.92 -12.27 15.68
N PHE A 283 -15.92 -13.05 16.07
CA PHE A 283 -16.08 -14.36 16.69
C PHE A 283 -15.76 -14.38 18.19
N THR A 284 -15.42 -13.23 18.79
CA THR A 284 -15.01 -13.14 20.21
C THR A 284 -15.75 -12.08 20.99
N GLY A 285 -16.60 -11.29 20.34
CA GLY A 285 -17.41 -10.25 20.98
C GLY A 285 -18.44 -10.78 21.98
N VAL A 286 -19.09 -9.86 22.69
CA VAL A 286 -20.15 -10.19 23.62
C VAL A 286 -21.27 -10.95 22.91
N GLY A 287 -21.61 -12.15 23.39
CA GLY A 287 -22.60 -13.03 22.79
C GLY A 287 -22.10 -13.86 21.60
N ALA A 288 -20.79 -13.79 21.26
CA ALA A 288 -20.22 -14.64 20.24
C ALA A 288 -20.28 -16.13 20.59
N ILE A 289 -20.26 -16.96 19.54
CA ILE A 289 -20.23 -18.43 19.67
C ILE A 289 -19.04 -18.87 20.54
N LYS A 290 -19.28 -19.81 21.45
CA LYS A 290 -18.26 -20.32 22.37
C LYS A 290 -17.88 -21.76 22.01
N GLY A 291 -16.69 -22.19 22.46
CA GLY A 291 -16.24 -23.59 22.36
C GLY A 291 -15.75 -24.00 20.96
N VAL A 292 -15.64 -23.08 19.99
CA VAL A 292 -15.06 -23.37 18.69
C VAL A 292 -13.57 -23.05 18.72
N GLY A 293 -12.71 -23.99 18.32
CA GLY A 293 -11.25 -23.79 18.22
C GLY A 293 -10.82 -23.25 16.86
N GLN A 294 -11.74 -23.22 15.87
CA GLN A 294 -11.50 -22.76 14.50
C GLN A 294 -12.71 -21.95 14.01
N LEU A 295 -12.45 -20.97 13.14
CA LEU A 295 -13.51 -20.21 12.47
C LEU A 295 -14.46 -21.12 11.69
N LEU A 296 -15.73 -20.74 11.63
CA LEU A 296 -16.67 -21.32 10.68
C LEU A 296 -16.15 -21.13 9.24
N ALA A 297 -16.68 -21.93 8.32
CA ALA A 297 -16.34 -21.76 6.91
C ALA A 297 -16.61 -20.30 6.48
N PRO A 298 -15.75 -19.67 5.67
CA PRO A 298 -16.01 -18.34 5.18
C PRO A 298 -17.24 -18.36 4.27
N PRO A 299 -18.08 -17.29 4.30
CA PRO A 299 -19.14 -17.13 3.32
C PRO A 299 -18.52 -16.90 1.92
N LYS A 300 -19.36 -16.80 0.90
CA LYS A 300 -18.90 -16.35 -0.43
C LYS A 300 -18.21 -15.01 -0.32
N GLY A 301 -17.20 -14.77 -1.15
CA GLY A 301 -16.42 -13.52 -1.13
C GLY A 301 -17.22 -12.27 -1.50
N ASP A 302 -18.35 -12.45 -2.19
CA ASP A 302 -19.31 -11.44 -2.61
C ASP A 302 -20.51 -11.28 -1.67
N VAL A 303 -20.54 -11.97 -0.53
CA VAL A 303 -21.66 -11.90 0.40
C VAL A 303 -21.90 -10.46 0.87
N ASN A 304 -23.11 -9.97 0.66
CA ASN A 304 -23.55 -8.64 1.05
C ASN A 304 -24.40 -8.72 2.33
N LEU A 305 -23.74 -8.65 3.48
CA LEU A 305 -24.42 -8.72 4.78
C LEU A 305 -25.21 -7.45 5.12
N PHE A 306 -24.86 -6.35 4.50
CA PHE A 306 -25.36 -5.01 4.79
C PHE A 306 -26.00 -4.36 3.55
N GLN A 307 -26.92 -5.10 2.91
CA GLN A 307 -27.64 -4.62 1.73
C GLN A 307 -28.26 -3.23 1.98
N GLY A 308 -28.12 -2.33 1.00
CA GLY A 308 -28.64 -0.97 1.08
C GLY A 308 -27.79 0.01 1.90
N THR A 309 -26.61 -0.40 2.39
CA THR A 309 -25.66 0.55 2.96
C THR A 309 -25.15 1.51 1.88
N HIS A 310 -24.76 2.69 2.31
CA HIS A 310 -24.15 3.71 1.46
C HIS A 310 -23.02 4.40 2.19
N GLY A 311 -22.08 4.92 1.44
CA GLY A 311 -21.01 5.72 2.00
C GLY A 311 -20.18 6.40 0.94
N GLU A 312 -19.53 7.49 1.33
CA GLU A 312 -18.70 8.30 0.48
C GLU A 312 -17.43 8.72 1.20
N TYR A 313 -16.32 8.62 0.49
CA TYR A 313 -15.05 9.22 0.86
C TYR A 313 -14.62 10.24 -0.17
N THR A 314 -14.30 11.45 0.31
CA THR A 314 -13.61 12.48 -0.47
C THR A 314 -12.23 12.74 0.12
N ASN A 315 -11.24 12.90 -0.74
CA ASN A 315 -9.88 13.25 -0.35
C ASN A 315 -9.36 14.31 -1.31
N SER A 316 -8.71 15.33 -0.77
CA SER A 316 -7.96 16.29 -1.56
C SER A 316 -6.62 16.58 -0.87
N GLY A 317 -5.60 16.90 -1.66
CA GLY A 317 -4.29 17.20 -1.11
C GLY A 317 -3.40 17.93 -2.09
N ALA A 318 -2.37 18.54 -1.54
CA ALA A 318 -1.33 19.21 -2.30
C ALA A 318 0.03 19.08 -1.62
N LEU A 319 1.09 19.02 -2.41
CA LEU A 319 2.48 19.00 -1.99
C LEU A 319 3.32 19.87 -2.92
N ALA A 320 4.01 20.86 -2.37
CA ALA A 320 5.02 21.63 -3.05
C ALA A 320 6.40 21.27 -2.51
N ARG A 321 7.41 21.16 -3.39
CA ARG A 321 8.81 20.94 -3.04
C ARG A 321 9.71 21.82 -3.87
N ALA A 322 10.69 22.44 -3.22
CA ALA A 322 11.75 23.21 -3.83
C ALA A 322 13.11 22.65 -3.38
N GLU A 323 14.02 22.46 -4.32
CA GLU A 323 15.40 22.07 -4.08
C GLU A 323 16.33 23.08 -4.73
N PHE A 324 17.44 23.39 -4.05
CA PHE A 324 18.43 24.32 -4.57
C PHE A 324 19.84 23.84 -4.27
N ASP A 325 20.67 23.80 -5.31
CA ASP A 325 22.09 23.47 -5.23
C ASP A 325 22.90 24.75 -5.01
N PHE A 326 23.25 25.03 -3.76
CA PHE A 326 24.10 26.18 -3.38
C PHE A 326 25.49 26.03 -3.98
N THR A 327 26.03 24.81 -3.91
CA THR A 327 27.26 24.37 -4.53
C THR A 327 27.07 22.94 -5.07
N PRO A 328 28.00 22.36 -5.86
CA PRO A 328 27.93 20.95 -6.26
C PRO A 328 27.85 19.96 -5.09
N ASN A 329 28.30 20.41 -3.91
CA ASN A 329 28.41 19.58 -2.71
C ASN A 329 27.42 19.98 -1.59
N LEU A 330 26.65 21.05 -1.76
CA LEU A 330 25.68 21.51 -0.76
C LEU A 330 24.34 21.81 -1.43
N GLN A 331 23.33 21.06 -1.06
CA GLN A 331 21.95 21.18 -1.50
C GLN A 331 21.04 21.50 -0.32
N GLY A 332 20.08 22.40 -0.51
CA GLY A 332 18.98 22.61 0.42
C GLY A 332 17.66 22.24 -0.21
N TYR A 333 16.69 21.88 0.62
CA TYR A 333 15.33 21.64 0.18
C TYR A 333 14.30 22.12 1.19
N LEU A 334 13.14 22.46 0.67
CA LEU A 334 11.92 22.78 1.42
C LEU A 334 10.75 22.06 0.78
N ALA A 335 9.94 21.38 1.56
CA ALA A 335 8.70 20.77 1.13
C ALA A 335 7.58 21.14 2.09
N ALA A 336 6.39 21.44 1.58
CA ALA A 336 5.22 21.75 2.39
C ALA A 336 3.94 21.30 1.68
N GLY A 337 2.99 20.85 2.46
CA GLY A 337 1.73 20.39 1.90
C GLY A 337 0.71 19.98 2.95
N GLY A 338 -0.34 19.34 2.51
CA GLY A 338 -1.36 18.80 3.37
C GLY A 338 -2.45 18.08 2.61
N SER A 339 -3.33 17.46 3.38
CA SER A 339 -4.52 16.80 2.85
C SER A 339 -5.73 17.04 3.75
N GLN A 340 -6.89 16.89 3.16
CA GLN A 340 -8.17 16.85 3.84
C GLN A 340 -8.94 15.63 3.34
N SER A 341 -9.59 14.92 4.27
CA SER A 341 -10.47 13.80 3.95
C SER A 341 -11.78 13.92 4.71
N GLU A 342 -12.85 13.50 4.08
CA GLU A 342 -14.17 13.41 4.67
C GLU A 342 -14.78 12.04 4.33
N GLY A 343 -15.32 11.36 5.34
CA GLY A 343 -16.03 10.11 5.20
C GLY A 343 -17.42 10.21 5.81
N GLN A 344 -18.44 9.88 5.02
CA GLN A 344 -19.83 9.89 5.45
C GLN A 344 -20.51 8.57 5.11
N GLY A 345 -21.42 8.11 6.00
CA GLY A 345 -22.28 6.97 5.76
C GLY A 345 -21.96 5.75 6.61
N LEU A 346 -22.41 4.59 6.14
CA LEU A 346 -22.43 3.33 6.91
C LEU A 346 -21.13 2.51 6.80
N LEU A 347 -20.06 3.11 6.35
CA LEU A 347 -18.83 2.47 5.92
C LEU A 347 -17.93 1.97 7.05
N PHE A 348 -18.03 2.61 8.20
CA PHE A 348 -17.22 2.28 9.36
C PHE A 348 -18.02 1.48 10.36
N GLY A 349 -17.65 0.24 10.61
CA GLY A 349 -18.21 -0.49 11.71
C GLY A 349 -19.46 -1.27 11.37
N THR A 350 -19.75 -1.54 10.10
CA THR A 350 -20.65 -2.61 9.73
C THR A 350 -20.02 -3.94 10.17
N ARG A 351 -20.46 -4.43 11.33
CA ARG A 351 -19.88 -5.58 12.02
C ARG A 351 -20.98 -6.58 12.36
N ALA A 352 -20.64 -7.86 12.31
CA ALA A 352 -21.57 -8.91 12.72
C ALA A 352 -20.89 -9.84 13.73
N VAL A 353 -21.50 -10.01 14.89
CA VAL A 353 -21.05 -11.00 15.87
C VAL A 353 -21.70 -12.33 15.53
N VAL A 354 -20.88 -13.35 15.24
CA VAL A 354 -21.34 -14.71 14.98
C VAL A 354 -21.75 -15.36 16.30
N THR A 355 -23.03 -15.76 16.41
CA THR A 355 -23.60 -16.23 17.67
C THR A 355 -23.87 -17.73 17.70
N GLN A 356 -24.04 -18.37 16.52
CA GLN A 356 -24.36 -19.80 16.41
C GLN A 356 -23.56 -20.47 15.30
N ALA A 357 -23.44 -21.78 15.37
CA ALA A 357 -22.68 -22.60 14.44
C ALA A 357 -23.29 -22.68 13.02
N ASP A 358 -24.58 -22.38 12.88
CA ASP A 358 -25.28 -22.29 11.59
C ASP A 358 -25.01 -20.97 10.84
N GLY A 359 -24.16 -20.08 11.41
CA GLY A 359 -23.84 -18.78 10.84
C GLY A 359 -24.80 -17.67 11.25
N THR A 360 -25.72 -17.91 12.20
CA THR A 360 -26.55 -16.84 12.77
C THR A 360 -25.68 -15.77 13.39
N THR A 361 -25.93 -14.52 13.02
CA THR A 361 -25.16 -13.34 13.46
C THR A 361 -26.06 -12.24 13.98
N ARG A 362 -25.51 -11.40 14.86
CA ARG A 362 -26.11 -10.14 15.27
C ARG A 362 -25.33 -8.99 14.66
N GLY A 363 -26.00 -8.19 13.84
CA GLY A 363 -25.42 -7.08 13.13
C GLY A 363 -25.37 -5.79 13.94
N ALA A 364 -24.25 -5.07 13.84
CA ALA A 364 -24.08 -3.72 14.34
C ALA A 364 -23.77 -2.79 13.17
N ILE A 365 -24.47 -1.67 13.11
CA ILE A 365 -24.34 -0.69 12.04
C ILE A 365 -24.05 0.67 12.67
N TYR A 366 -23.04 1.34 12.13
CA TYR A 366 -22.64 2.67 12.55
C TYR A 366 -22.74 3.60 11.34
N ASN A 367 -23.62 4.59 11.43
CA ASN A 367 -23.61 5.69 10.48
C ASN A 367 -22.62 6.74 10.99
N VAL A 368 -21.62 7.07 10.19
CA VAL A 368 -20.45 7.85 10.60
C VAL A 368 -20.32 9.11 9.76
N HIS A 369 -19.92 10.20 10.39
CA HIS A 369 -19.39 11.39 9.74
C HIS A 369 -18.00 11.68 10.35
N ALA A 370 -16.98 11.50 9.57
CA ALA A 370 -15.58 11.68 9.97
C ALA A 370 -14.86 12.65 9.05
N GLN A 371 -14.09 13.54 9.62
CA GLN A 371 -13.19 14.43 8.87
C GLN A 371 -11.79 14.40 9.46
N SER A 372 -10.81 14.56 8.59
CA SER A 372 -9.41 14.58 8.94
C SER A 372 -8.71 15.64 8.11
N LYS A 373 -7.87 16.45 8.76
CA LYS A 373 -7.06 17.48 8.11
C LYS A 373 -5.63 17.36 8.56
N ARG A 374 -4.72 17.39 7.61
CA ARG A 374 -3.28 17.25 7.84
C ARG A 374 -2.52 18.36 7.16
N ARG A 375 -1.46 18.84 7.81
CA ARG A 375 -0.52 19.82 7.27
C ARG A 375 0.87 19.40 7.66
N THR A 376 1.78 19.39 6.72
CA THR A 376 3.18 18.98 6.94
C THR A 376 4.13 19.90 6.23
N ALA A 377 5.31 20.08 6.82
CA ALA A 377 6.43 20.76 6.19
C ALA A 377 7.74 20.11 6.61
N GLU A 378 8.71 20.11 5.70
CA GLU A 378 10.07 19.65 5.95
C GLU A 378 11.06 20.56 5.26
N ALA A 379 12.15 20.90 5.98
CA ALA A 379 13.30 21.59 5.41
C ALA A 379 14.57 20.80 5.75
N GLY A 380 15.53 20.77 4.83
CA GLY A 380 16.78 20.05 5.07
C GLY A 380 17.95 20.53 4.22
N LEU A 381 19.13 20.14 4.66
CA LEU A 381 20.40 20.35 3.99
C LEU A 381 21.10 19.02 3.77
N ILE A 382 21.68 18.85 2.60
CA ILE A 382 22.48 17.70 2.20
C ILE A 382 23.86 18.20 1.85
N SER A 383 24.90 17.69 2.50
CA SER A 383 26.29 18.04 2.24
C SER A 383 27.10 16.81 1.88
N LYS A 384 27.93 16.91 0.84
CA LYS A 384 28.89 15.89 0.45
C LYS A 384 30.30 16.44 0.67
N PHE A 385 31.15 15.70 1.37
CA PHE A 385 32.53 16.10 1.63
C PHE A 385 33.37 14.86 1.93
N ASN A 386 34.71 15.02 1.95
CA ASN A 386 35.63 13.95 2.27
C ASN A 386 36.43 14.33 3.53
N THR A 387 36.72 13.32 4.35
CA THR A 387 37.66 13.41 5.47
C THR A 387 38.76 12.36 5.22
N GLY A 388 39.87 12.80 4.66
CA GLY A 388 40.86 11.86 4.12
C GLY A 388 40.24 11.00 3.01
N ASP A 389 40.31 9.69 3.16
CA ASP A 389 39.78 8.71 2.20
C ASP A 389 38.29 8.37 2.45
N VAL A 390 37.67 8.96 3.47
CA VAL A 390 36.27 8.71 3.81
C VAL A 390 35.38 9.71 3.09
N GLN A 391 34.42 9.22 2.31
CA GLN A 391 33.38 10.03 1.69
C GLN A 391 32.21 10.16 2.65
N HIS A 392 31.70 11.40 2.83
CA HIS A 392 30.56 11.70 3.67
C HIS A 392 29.40 12.22 2.85
N ARG A 393 28.20 11.71 3.13
CA ARG A 393 26.95 12.30 2.71
C ARG A 393 26.10 12.57 3.94
N MET A 394 26.28 13.75 4.49
CA MET A 394 25.60 14.19 5.70
C MET A 394 24.30 14.90 5.36
N GLN A 395 23.25 14.62 6.10
CA GLN A 395 21.94 15.26 5.96
C GLN A 395 21.39 15.68 7.32
N VAL A 396 20.84 16.88 7.37
CA VAL A 396 20.07 17.38 8.50
C VAL A 396 18.69 17.80 8.00
N SER A 397 17.64 17.47 8.75
CA SER A 397 16.29 17.92 8.40
C SER A 397 15.49 18.29 9.65
N TYR A 398 14.57 19.23 9.47
CA TYR A 398 13.50 19.54 10.40
C TYR A 398 12.15 19.28 9.75
N ASN A 399 11.29 18.55 10.45
CA ASN A 399 9.96 18.19 9.97
C ASN A 399 8.90 18.58 11.01
N ILE A 400 7.73 19.01 10.53
CA ILE A 400 6.53 19.21 11.33
C ILE A 400 5.32 18.61 10.63
N LEU A 401 4.47 17.90 11.38
CA LEU A 401 3.19 17.36 10.93
C LEU A 401 2.12 17.71 11.97
N LYS A 402 1.04 18.34 11.51
CA LYS A 402 -0.16 18.62 12.33
C LYS A 402 -1.34 17.83 11.78
N THR A 403 -2.11 17.23 12.68
CA THR A 403 -3.33 16.49 12.36
C THR A 403 -4.50 17.02 13.18
N GLU A 404 -5.65 17.16 12.56
CA GLU A 404 -6.93 17.49 13.17
C GLU A 404 -7.92 16.40 12.75
N ASP A 405 -8.46 15.64 13.70
CA ASP A 405 -9.35 14.50 13.43
C ASP A 405 -10.65 14.64 14.21
N GLY A 406 -11.77 14.29 13.58
CA GLY A 406 -13.09 14.22 14.22
C GLY A 406 -13.90 13.07 13.63
N SER A 407 -14.65 12.37 14.48
CA SER A 407 -15.54 11.29 14.05
C SER A 407 -16.76 11.21 14.96
N TYR A 408 -17.94 11.33 14.37
CA TYR A 408 -19.21 11.20 15.03
C TYR A 408 -19.97 10.03 14.44
N ASN A 409 -20.69 9.30 15.27
CA ASN A 409 -21.50 8.19 14.81
C ASN A 409 -22.86 8.12 15.52
N THR A 410 -23.83 7.58 14.81
CA THR A 410 -25.06 7.05 15.36
C THR A 410 -25.01 5.54 15.17
N ALA A 411 -25.34 4.81 16.21
CA ALA A 411 -25.13 3.37 16.22
C ALA A 411 -26.42 2.60 16.45
N CYS A 412 -26.52 1.49 15.71
CA CYS A 412 -27.44 0.41 16.03
C CYS A 412 -26.57 -0.78 16.49
N ASN A 413 -26.31 -0.87 17.79
CA ASN A 413 -25.46 -1.91 18.37
C ASN A 413 -26.18 -3.24 18.44
N TYR A 414 -25.82 -4.20 17.56
CA TYR A 414 -26.38 -5.57 17.53
C TYR A 414 -27.91 -5.59 17.51
N CYS A 415 -28.53 -4.66 16.76
CA CYS A 415 -29.96 -4.41 16.81
C CYS A 415 -30.80 -5.31 15.91
N TYR A 416 -30.17 -6.10 15.06
CA TYR A 416 -30.86 -7.05 14.19
C TYR A 416 -30.12 -8.39 14.11
N THR A 417 -30.90 -9.44 13.81
CA THR A 417 -30.37 -10.78 13.57
C THR A 417 -30.38 -11.07 12.09
N THR A 418 -29.29 -11.63 11.60
CA THR A 418 -29.10 -12.07 10.23
C THR A 418 -28.30 -13.38 10.20
N ASN A 419 -27.92 -13.84 9.04
CA ASN A 419 -27.06 -15.02 8.88
C ASN A 419 -25.93 -14.71 7.92
N MET A 420 -24.71 -15.12 8.25
CA MET A 420 -23.51 -14.83 7.44
C MET A 420 -23.52 -15.46 6.05
N TYR A 421 -24.32 -16.50 5.84
CA TYR A 421 -24.46 -17.19 4.54
C TYR A 421 -25.71 -16.78 3.76
N ASN A 422 -26.76 -16.33 4.46
CA ASN A 422 -28.04 -15.90 3.88
C ASN A 422 -28.49 -14.60 4.57
N PRO A 423 -27.89 -13.47 4.21
CA PRO A 423 -28.16 -12.20 4.89
C PRO A 423 -29.56 -11.66 4.62
N VAL A 424 -30.08 -10.91 5.59
CA VAL A 424 -31.32 -10.12 5.49
C VAL A 424 -30.99 -8.65 5.57
N GLN A 425 -31.73 -7.83 4.85
CA GLN A 425 -31.51 -6.38 4.83
C GLN A 425 -31.78 -5.76 6.21
N PRO A 426 -30.85 -4.98 6.77
CA PRO A 426 -31.04 -4.28 8.03
C PRO A 426 -31.79 -2.97 7.87
N THR A 427 -32.19 -2.38 9.01
CA THR A 427 -32.59 -0.97 9.10
C THR A 427 -31.41 -0.12 9.53
N PHE A 428 -31.28 1.09 9.01
CA PHE A 428 -30.13 1.94 9.21
C PHE A 428 -30.40 3.08 10.19
N PRO A 429 -29.44 3.42 11.09
CA PRO A 429 -29.51 4.60 11.92
C PRO A 429 -29.37 5.87 11.07
N ALA A 430 -29.96 6.96 11.54
CA ALA A 430 -29.84 8.27 10.89
C ALA A 430 -28.38 8.74 10.86
N ALA A 431 -28.04 9.57 9.88
CA ALA A 431 -26.71 10.17 9.79
C ALA A 431 -26.44 11.08 11.01
N PRO A 432 -25.24 11.02 11.61
CA PRO A 432 -24.84 11.93 12.68
C PRO A 432 -24.54 13.32 12.14
N GLN A 433 -24.72 14.33 12.99
CA GLN A 433 -24.31 15.69 12.65
C GLN A 433 -22.82 15.88 12.93
N TRP A 434 -22.15 16.62 12.04
CA TRP A 434 -20.79 17.09 12.28
C TRP A 434 -20.78 18.16 13.38
N LYS A 435 -19.85 18.04 14.35
CA LYS A 435 -19.74 18.95 15.50
C LYS A 435 -18.34 19.57 15.65
N GLY A 436 -17.46 19.39 14.65
CA GLY A 436 -16.09 19.89 14.67
C GLY A 436 -15.03 18.81 14.95
N TYR A 437 -13.78 19.21 14.90
CA TYR A 437 -12.64 18.32 15.20
C TYR A 437 -12.60 18.01 16.71
N GLN A 438 -12.22 16.80 17.06
CA GLN A 438 -12.17 16.30 18.44
C GLN A 438 -10.75 16.15 18.97
N ASN A 439 -9.80 15.84 18.07
CA ASN A 439 -8.41 15.59 18.40
C ASN A 439 -7.51 16.45 17.51
N GLU A 440 -6.46 16.98 18.11
CA GLU A 440 -5.37 17.66 17.42
C GLU A 440 -4.06 17.04 17.88
N SER A 441 -3.13 16.82 16.95
CA SER A 441 -1.78 16.34 17.29
C SER A 441 -0.74 17.08 16.47
N GLU A 442 0.40 17.36 17.10
CA GLU A 442 1.58 17.94 16.45
C GLU A 442 2.77 17.02 16.67
N PHE A 443 3.40 16.64 15.58
CA PHE A 443 4.64 15.87 15.53
C PHE A 443 5.72 16.78 14.95
N SER A 444 6.78 17.06 15.71
CA SER A 444 7.90 17.82 15.19
C SER A 444 9.22 17.09 15.47
N SER A 445 10.17 17.20 14.56
CA SER A 445 11.43 16.48 14.72
C SER A 445 12.61 17.16 14.06
N ILE A 446 13.80 16.96 14.62
CA ILE A 446 15.08 17.22 13.97
C ILE A 446 15.82 15.89 13.78
N ALA A 447 16.36 15.67 12.58
CA ALA A 447 17.11 14.47 12.26
C ALA A 447 18.47 14.82 11.67
N LEU A 448 19.46 14.02 12.03
CA LEU A 448 20.81 14.04 11.47
C LEU A 448 21.18 12.63 11.04
N ALA A 449 21.69 12.49 9.84
CA ALA A 449 22.22 11.23 9.32
C ALA A 449 23.49 11.49 8.51
N ASP A 450 24.45 10.56 8.60
CA ASP A 450 25.64 10.53 7.75
C ASP A 450 25.82 9.15 7.16
N VAL A 451 26.03 9.08 5.85
CA VAL A 451 26.45 7.90 5.14
C VAL A 451 27.92 8.06 4.79
N MET A 452 28.74 7.26 5.43
CA MET A 452 30.19 7.26 5.28
C MET A 452 30.64 6.12 4.38
N GLY A 453 31.33 6.45 3.27
CA GLY A 453 31.90 5.50 2.31
C GLY A 453 33.38 5.27 2.58
N PHE A 454 33.77 4.02 2.74
CA PHE A 454 35.16 3.58 2.96
C PHE A 454 35.61 2.65 1.84
N ALA A 455 36.91 2.63 1.57
CA ALA A 455 37.56 1.73 0.60
C ALA A 455 36.89 1.77 -0.80
N ASN A 456 36.63 2.97 -1.32
CA ASN A 456 35.91 3.21 -2.57
C ASN A 456 34.49 2.59 -2.51
N ASP A 457 33.71 2.93 -1.49
CA ASP A 457 32.34 2.49 -1.23
C ASP A 457 32.13 0.96 -1.07
N LYS A 458 33.22 0.20 -0.85
CA LYS A 458 33.10 -1.23 -0.48
C LYS A 458 32.46 -1.42 0.88
N VAL A 459 32.57 -0.41 1.76
CA VAL A 459 31.89 -0.37 3.06
C VAL A 459 31.15 0.95 3.17
N LEU A 460 29.84 0.88 3.37
CA LEU A 460 28.99 2.02 3.66
C LEU A 460 28.51 1.91 5.11
N LEU A 461 28.83 2.89 5.93
CA LEU A 461 28.36 3.01 7.31
C LEU A 461 27.35 4.16 7.39
N THR A 462 26.13 3.87 7.79
CA THR A 462 25.08 4.86 8.04
C THR A 462 24.91 5.02 9.54
N LEU A 463 25.07 6.25 10.03
CA LEU A 463 24.78 6.60 11.43
C LEU A 463 23.83 7.79 11.45
N GLY A 464 22.90 7.80 12.38
CA GLY A 464 22.01 8.92 12.54
C GLY A 464 21.10 8.81 13.76
N ALA A 465 20.43 9.91 14.06
CA ALA A 465 19.43 9.98 15.10
C ALA A 465 18.37 11.02 14.76
N ARG A 466 17.15 10.80 15.23
CA ARG A 466 16.04 11.74 15.16
C ARG A 466 15.54 12.03 16.57
N TYR A 467 15.53 13.30 16.94
CA TYR A 467 14.87 13.78 18.14
C TYR A 467 13.46 14.24 17.78
N GLN A 468 12.47 13.63 18.37
CA GLN A 468 11.07 13.80 17.99
C GLN A 468 10.24 14.20 19.19
N THR A 469 9.36 15.20 18.99
CA THR A 469 8.40 15.69 19.98
C THR A 469 6.98 15.41 19.50
N VAL A 470 6.17 14.88 20.39
CA VAL A 470 4.75 14.63 20.18
C VAL A 470 3.95 15.48 21.13
N LYS A 471 3.01 16.27 20.59
CA LYS A 471 2.03 17.03 21.37
C LYS A 471 0.65 16.61 20.95
N THR A 472 -0.19 16.25 21.92
CA THR A 472 -1.57 15.87 21.67
C THR A 472 -2.48 16.58 22.68
N PRO A 473 -2.87 17.84 22.44
CA PRO A 473 -3.89 18.49 23.21
C PRO A 473 -5.25 17.85 22.91
N LEU A 474 -5.91 17.28 23.91
CA LEU A 474 -7.26 16.78 23.78
C LEU A 474 -8.25 17.95 23.77
N ILE A 475 -8.86 18.23 22.62
CA ILE A 475 -9.86 19.32 22.47
C ILE A 475 -11.13 19.06 23.31
N SER A 476 -11.45 17.79 23.59
CA SER A 476 -12.76 17.41 24.14
C SER A 476 -12.82 17.24 25.67
N THR A 477 -11.69 17.19 26.36
CA THR A 477 -11.65 17.03 27.82
C THR A 477 -10.64 17.99 28.46
N LYS A 478 -10.98 18.57 29.61
CA LYS A 478 -10.11 19.44 30.42
C LYS A 478 -8.87 18.74 30.99
N SER A 479 -8.44 17.62 30.43
CA SER A 479 -7.37 16.79 30.89
C SER A 479 -6.08 17.09 30.11
N SER A 480 -5.02 17.22 30.85
CA SER A 480 -3.58 17.46 30.55
C SER A 480 -3.15 17.35 29.10
N ASN A 481 -2.52 18.40 28.59
CA ASN A 481 -1.78 18.39 27.34
C ASN A 481 -0.66 17.35 27.42
N TYR A 482 -0.71 16.33 26.54
CA TYR A 482 0.40 15.41 26.34
C TYR A 482 1.50 16.12 25.55
N SER A 483 2.72 16.16 26.05
CA SER A 483 3.89 16.70 25.34
C SER A 483 5.13 15.94 25.77
N GLU A 484 5.60 15.02 24.92
CA GLU A 484 6.74 14.17 25.20
C GLU A 484 7.72 14.16 24.04
N SER A 485 8.99 13.93 24.35
CA SER A 485 10.06 13.91 23.37
C SER A 485 10.93 12.67 23.52
N GLN A 486 11.45 12.16 22.42
CA GLN A 486 12.27 10.95 22.38
C GLN A 486 13.36 11.04 21.32
N LEU A 487 14.55 10.53 21.64
CA LEU A 487 15.62 10.30 20.67
C LEU A 487 15.56 8.87 20.15
N SER A 488 15.58 8.71 18.83
CA SER A 488 15.58 7.41 18.14
C SER A 488 16.82 7.31 17.24
N PRO A 489 17.84 6.53 17.65
CA PRO A 489 19.03 6.27 16.85
C PRO A 489 18.78 5.23 15.75
N MET A 490 19.65 5.27 14.75
CA MET A 490 19.80 4.22 13.73
C MET A 490 21.29 4.06 13.42
N ALA A 491 21.72 2.81 13.26
CA ALA A 491 23.00 2.45 12.71
C ALA A 491 22.81 1.38 11.65
N GLY A 492 23.51 1.53 10.52
CA GLY A 492 23.43 0.57 9.42
C GLY A 492 24.79 0.41 8.75
N ILE A 493 25.12 -0.79 8.31
CA ILE A 493 26.34 -1.07 7.56
C ILE A 493 26.03 -1.92 6.34
N VAL A 494 26.67 -1.59 5.23
CA VAL A 494 26.67 -2.40 4.01
C VAL A 494 28.11 -2.70 3.64
N VAL A 495 28.45 -3.97 3.39
CA VAL A 495 29.78 -4.43 3.02
C VAL A 495 29.72 -5.22 1.72
N ARG A 496 30.61 -4.94 0.76
CA ARG A 496 30.74 -5.60 -0.55
C ARG A 496 32.06 -6.33 -0.69
N PRO A 497 32.21 -7.48 -0.01
CA PRO A 497 33.51 -8.17 0.03
C PRO A 497 33.90 -8.81 -1.31
N TRP A 498 32.90 -9.11 -2.17
CA TRP A 498 33.08 -9.80 -3.45
C TRP A 498 32.61 -8.99 -4.67
N GLY A 499 32.68 -7.66 -4.58
CA GLY A 499 32.24 -6.74 -5.63
C GLY A 499 30.79 -6.29 -5.51
N GLU A 500 30.32 -5.54 -6.51
CA GLU A 500 29.02 -4.85 -6.46
C GLU A 500 27.80 -5.78 -6.53
N GLN A 501 27.99 -7.03 -6.96
CA GLN A 501 26.90 -8.00 -7.12
C GLN A 501 26.45 -8.63 -5.81
N ILE A 502 27.21 -8.48 -4.71
CA ILE A 502 26.88 -9.06 -3.41
C ILE A 502 27.09 -8.01 -2.33
N SER A 503 26.05 -7.69 -1.59
CA SER A 503 26.08 -6.79 -0.44
C SER A 503 25.59 -7.53 0.81
N LEU A 504 26.41 -7.55 1.84
CA LEU A 504 26.03 -7.94 3.18
C LEU A 504 25.57 -6.69 3.92
N PHE A 505 24.48 -6.75 4.67
CA PHE A 505 24.01 -5.61 5.45
C PHE A 505 23.58 -6.00 6.85
N ALA A 506 23.70 -5.03 7.75
CA ALA A 506 23.12 -5.11 9.08
C ALA A 506 22.61 -3.74 9.49
N ASN A 507 21.53 -3.70 10.27
CA ASN A 507 21.04 -2.47 10.85
C ASN A 507 20.45 -2.67 12.24
N TYR A 508 20.50 -1.59 13.01
CA TYR A 508 19.67 -1.33 14.18
C TYR A 508 18.85 -0.08 13.91
N SER A 509 17.55 -0.15 14.12
CA SER A 509 16.64 0.98 13.89
C SER A 509 15.50 0.98 14.90
N GLU A 510 14.92 2.15 15.10
CA GLU A 510 13.80 2.33 16.03
C GLU A 510 12.60 2.95 15.33
N GLY A 511 11.40 2.55 15.81
CA GLY A 511 10.11 3.17 15.54
C GLY A 511 9.58 3.83 16.81
N LEU A 512 8.76 4.85 16.66
CA LEU A 512 8.20 5.59 17.78
C LEU A 512 6.69 5.68 17.66
N GLN A 513 5.99 5.34 18.75
CA GLN A 513 4.56 5.53 18.91
C GLN A 513 4.31 6.53 20.04
N PRO A 514 3.32 7.44 19.92
CA PRO A 514 2.88 8.24 21.05
C PRO A 514 2.53 7.35 22.24
N GLY A 515 2.78 7.83 23.45
CA GLY A 515 2.16 7.29 24.63
C GLY A 515 0.67 7.62 24.66
N SER A 516 -0.01 7.13 25.68
CA SER A 516 -1.42 7.42 25.91
C SER A 516 -1.62 8.01 27.29
N ILE A 517 -2.70 8.77 27.46
CA ILE A 517 -3.18 9.15 28.80
C ILE A 517 -4.01 7.97 29.32
N VAL A 518 -3.67 7.50 30.51
CA VAL A 518 -4.34 6.36 31.14
C VAL A 518 -5.81 6.68 31.41
N GLY A 519 -6.69 5.81 30.92
CA GLY A 519 -8.13 6.00 31.02
C GLY A 519 -8.69 5.78 32.44
N ALA A 520 -9.93 6.23 32.66
CA ALA A 520 -10.67 5.95 33.88
C ALA A 520 -10.85 4.43 34.04
N GLY A 521 -10.68 3.91 35.26
CA GLY A 521 -10.78 2.47 35.55
C GLY A 521 -9.45 1.82 35.96
N TYR A 522 -8.33 2.51 35.76
CA TYR A 522 -7.01 2.14 36.26
C TYR A 522 -6.63 2.96 37.48
N ALA A 523 -5.75 2.40 38.34
CA ALA A 523 -5.31 3.08 39.55
C ALA A 523 -4.50 4.37 39.25
N ASN A 524 -3.79 4.39 38.14
CA ASN A 524 -3.04 5.54 37.64
C ASN A 524 -3.80 6.35 36.57
N ALA A 525 -5.14 6.41 36.65
CA ALA A 525 -5.96 7.19 35.71
C ALA A 525 -5.51 8.65 35.60
N GLY A 526 -5.35 9.14 34.36
CA GLY A 526 -4.87 10.49 34.07
C GLY A 526 -3.35 10.62 33.92
N GLU A 527 -2.59 9.57 34.20
CA GLU A 527 -1.14 9.55 33.94
C GLU A 527 -0.85 9.56 32.44
N ALA A 528 0.13 10.38 32.02
CA ALA A 528 0.63 10.41 30.66
C ALA A 528 1.79 9.41 30.53
N LEU A 529 1.60 8.35 29.76
CA LEU A 529 2.65 7.37 29.48
C LEU A 529 3.62 7.91 28.42
N SER A 530 4.92 7.67 28.62
CA SER A 530 5.95 8.06 27.66
C SER A 530 5.76 7.40 26.28
N PRO A 531 6.31 8.01 25.20
CA PRO A 531 6.32 7.38 23.88
C PRO A 531 6.97 6.00 23.90
N MET A 532 6.38 5.06 23.21
CA MET A 532 6.83 3.67 23.14
C MET A 532 7.78 3.48 21.97
N GLN A 533 9.00 3.02 22.25
CA GLN A 533 10.03 2.73 21.25
C GLN A 533 9.97 1.27 20.83
N THR A 534 9.68 1.04 19.54
CA THR A 534 9.82 -0.26 18.89
C THR A 534 11.23 -0.38 18.35
N LYS A 535 11.94 -1.47 18.66
CA LYS A 535 13.34 -1.70 18.27
C LYS A 535 13.44 -2.83 17.27
N GLN A 536 14.34 -2.67 16.29
CA GLN A 536 14.66 -3.72 15.33
C GLN A 536 16.17 -3.91 15.21
N SER A 537 16.57 -5.18 15.09
CA SER A 537 17.87 -5.58 14.57
C SER A 537 17.64 -6.45 13.33
N GLU A 538 18.35 -6.18 12.26
CA GLU A 538 18.24 -6.91 11.00
C GLU A 538 19.63 -7.16 10.41
N VAL A 539 19.81 -8.35 9.84
CA VAL A 539 21.00 -8.72 9.08
C VAL A 539 20.57 -9.42 7.79
N GLY A 540 21.31 -9.24 6.72
CA GLY A 540 20.95 -9.89 5.47
C GLY A 540 22.01 -9.82 4.39
N VAL A 541 21.68 -10.45 3.27
CA VAL A 541 22.47 -10.46 2.04
C VAL A 541 21.59 -10.06 0.87
N LYS A 542 22.13 -9.21 0.00
CA LYS A 542 21.56 -8.87 -1.29
C LYS A 542 22.51 -9.34 -2.36
N PHE A 543 22.00 -10.03 -3.35
CA PHE A 543 22.83 -10.51 -4.45
C PHE A 543 22.10 -10.51 -5.77
N GLN A 544 22.85 -10.35 -6.84
CA GLN A 544 22.35 -10.45 -8.19
C GLN A 544 22.74 -11.80 -8.79
N SER A 545 21.73 -12.55 -9.23
CA SER A 545 21.91 -13.77 -10.01
C SER A 545 21.34 -13.53 -11.39
N GLN A 546 22.18 -13.50 -12.42
CA GLN A 546 21.81 -13.03 -13.75
C GLN A 546 21.25 -11.59 -13.66
N GLN A 547 20.00 -11.39 -14.03
CA GLN A 547 19.30 -10.09 -13.94
C GLN A 547 18.22 -10.08 -12.85
N VAL A 548 18.27 -11.00 -11.90
CA VAL A 548 17.38 -11.06 -10.75
C VAL A 548 18.12 -10.57 -9.52
N THR A 549 17.55 -9.58 -8.84
CA THR A 549 18.03 -9.12 -7.53
C THR A 549 17.31 -9.91 -6.44
N HIS A 550 18.08 -10.52 -5.56
CA HIS A 550 17.61 -11.24 -4.38
C HIS A 550 17.98 -10.47 -3.12
N THR A 551 17.06 -10.44 -2.16
CA THR A 551 17.34 -10.00 -0.79
C THR A 551 16.88 -11.10 0.17
N VAL A 552 17.80 -11.54 1.03
CA VAL A 552 17.49 -12.44 2.15
C VAL A 552 17.84 -11.72 3.43
N SER A 553 16.93 -11.63 4.37
CA SER A 553 17.18 -11.00 5.67
C SER A 553 16.58 -11.77 6.82
N ALA A 554 17.22 -11.68 7.97
CA ALA A 554 16.70 -12.13 9.25
C ALA A 554 16.56 -10.93 10.17
N PHE A 555 15.43 -10.84 10.86
CA PHE A 555 15.12 -9.70 11.71
C PHE A 555 14.55 -10.12 13.06
N ARG A 556 14.69 -9.22 14.04
CA ARG A 556 14.00 -9.26 15.33
C ARG A 556 13.44 -7.89 15.63
N ILE A 557 12.14 -7.83 15.90
CA ILE A 557 11.41 -6.63 16.31
C ILE A 557 10.89 -6.82 17.74
N GLU A 558 11.09 -5.83 18.59
CA GLU A 558 10.58 -5.76 19.96
C GLU A 558 9.71 -4.51 20.06
N LYS A 559 8.40 -4.73 20.21
CA LYS A 559 7.39 -3.67 20.29
C LYS A 559 6.79 -3.65 21.69
N PRO A 560 6.92 -2.54 22.45
CA PRO A 560 6.22 -2.38 23.71
C PRO A 560 4.70 -2.48 23.54
N SER A 561 4.01 -2.94 24.56
CA SER A 561 2.55 -2.98 24.63
C SER A 561 2.06 -2.62 26.02
N LEU A 562 0.85 -2.05 26.06
CA LEU A 562 0.23 -1.71 27.34
C LEU A 562 -0.30 -2.99 28.00
N ILE A 563 -0.04 -3.12 29.28
CA ILE A 563 -0.61 -4.17 30.14
C ILE A 563 -1.16 -3.56 31.42
N THR A 564 -1.96 -4.32 32.15
CA THR A 564 -2.41 -3.98 33.50
C THR A 564 -1.55 -4.73 34.50
N ASP A 565 -0.93 -4.03 35.42
CA ASP A 565 -0.12 -4.64 36.50
C ASP A 565 -1.00 -5.14 37.66
N SER A 566 -0.38 -5.76 38.66
CA SER A 566 -1.08 -6.31 39.83
C SER A 566 -1.72 -5.23 40.74
N ALA A 567 -1.30 -3.99 40.63
CA ALA A 567 -1.84 -2.83 41.35
C ALA A 567 -2.95 -2.11 40.53
N ASN A 568 -3.40 -2.70 39.43
CA ASN A 568 -4.35 -2.12 38.49
C ASN A 568 -3.87 -0.83 37.81
N ASN A 569 -2.56 -0.64 37.64
CA ASN A 569 -2.03 0.42 36.80
C ASN A 569 -1.94 -0.03 35.35
N GLN A 570 -2.22 0.85 34.39
CA GLN A 570 -1.87 0.65 32.99
C GLN A 570 -0.42 1.08 32.76
N VAL A 571 0.43 0.15 32.32
CA VAL A 571 1.87 0.37 32.15
C VAL A 571 2.35 -0.16 30.80
N ALA A 572 3.42 0.41 30.25
CA ALA A 572 4.01 0.01 28.96
C ALA A 572 5.06 -1.13 29.11
N ASP A 573 4.83 -2.07 30.04
CA ASP A 573 5.76 -3.16 30.37
C ASP A 573 5.46 -4.47 29.61
N GLY A 574 4.46 -4.46 28.76
CA GLY A 574 4.20 -5.55 27.83
C GLY A 574 5.17 -5.50 26.66
N GLU A 575 5.46 -6.66 26.05
CA GLU A 575 6.29 -6.74 24.85
C GLU A 575 5.68 -7.73 23.84
N GLN A 576 5.61 -7.30 22.60
CA GLN A 576 5.39 -8.15 21.43
C GLN A 576 6.73 -8.33 20.72
N ARG A 577 7.15 -9.60 20.56
CA ARG A 577 8.38 -9.95 19.87
C ARG A 577 8.08 -10.67 18.57
N LEU A 578 8.67 -10.16 17.48
CA LEU A 578 8.60 -10.79 16.17
C LEU A 578 10.01 -11.12 15.70
N THR A 579 10.22 -12.36 15.27
CA THR A 579 11.49 -12.81 14.70
C THR A 579 11.19 -13.50 13.39
N GLY A 580 11.85 -13.12 12.33
CA GLY A 580 11.53 -13.66 11.01
C GLY A 580 12.74 -13.78 10.09
N VAL A 581 12.52 -14.53 9.01
CA VAL A 581 13.42 -14.64 7.86
C VAL A 581 12.59 -14.35 6.61
N GLU A 582 13.08 -13.46 5.78
CA GLU A 582 12.43 -13.03 4.55
C GLU A 582 13.35 -13.28 3.36
N TRP A 583 12.75 -13.66 2.25
CA TRP A 583 13.38 -13.65 0.93
C TRP A 583 12.49 -12.88 -0.03
N SER A 584 13.08 -11.99 -0.81
CA SER A 584 12.43 -11.37 -1.97
C SER A 584 13.32 -11.50 -3.21
N ALA A 585 12.69 -11.61 -4.37
CA ALA A 585 13.35 -11.69 -5.66
C ALA A 585 12.55 -10.91 -6.70
N SER A 586 13.26 -10.15 -7.53
CA SER A 586 12.66 -9.44 -8.67
C SER A 586 13.66 -9.25 -9.79
N GLY A 587 13.20 -9.42 -11.03
CA GLY A 587 14.01 -9.21 -12.21
C GLY A 587 13.77 -10.22 -13.31
N GLN A 588 14.60 -10.18 -14.33
CA GLN A 588 14.50 -11.03 -15.50
C GLN A 588 15.33 -12.31 -15.30
N LEU A 589 14.65 -13.45 -15.13
CA LEU A 589 15.28 -14.76 -14.92
C LEU A 589 15.89 -15.30 -16.20
N THR A 590 15.21 -15.10 -17.32
CA THR A 590 15.70 -15.40 -18.68
C THR A 590 15.32 -14.24 -19.60
N SER A 591 15.75 -14.25 -20.86
CA SER A 591 15.33 -13.23 -21.84
C SER A 591 13.81 -13.14 -22.02
N THR A 592 13.05 -14.16 -21.62
CA THR A 592 11.60 -14.23 -21.78
C THR A 592 10.82 -14.39 -20.48
N VAL A 593 11.49 -14.65 -19.35
CA VAL A 593 10.80 -14.88 -18.07
C VAL A 593 11.20 -13.83 -17.05
N THR A 594 10.21 -13.10 -16.52
CA THR A 594 10.37 -12.16 -15.40
C THR A 594 9.83 -12.79 -14.13
N LEU A 595 10.59 -12.71 -13.04
CA LEU A 595 10.21 -13.19 -11.70
C LEU A 595 9.94 -12.01 -10.78
N LEU A 596 8.89 -12.12 -9.97
CA LEU A 596 8.60 -11.21 -8.87
C LEU A 596 7.99 -12.00 -7.71
N GLY A 597 8.52 -11.83 -6.51
CA GLY A 597 7.88 -12.42 -5.34
C GLY A 597 8.80 -12.61 -4.15
N GLY A 598 8.31 -13.35 -3.17
CA GLY A 598 9.04 -13.62 -1.95
C GLY A 598 8.35 -14.62 -1.03
N VAL A 599 9.06 -14.92 0.04
CA VAL A 599 8.61 -15.76 1.15
C VAL A 599 8.95 -15.06 2.45
N ASP A 600 8.01 -15.03 3.36
CA ASP A 600 8.15 -14.46 4.70
C ASP A 600 7.77 -15.51 5.75
N TYR A 601 8.69 -15.75 6.69
CA TYR A 601 8.50 -16.64 7.82
C TYR A 601 8.68 -15.87 9.12
N ILE A 602 7.59 -15.75 9.91
CA ILE A 602 7.57 -14.97 11.16
C ILE A 602 7.14 -15.84 12.33
N LYS A 603 7.88 -15.75 13.43
CA LYS A 603 7.46 -16.17 14.76
C LYS A 603 7.11 -14.94 15.57
N SER A 604 5.87 -14.82 15.99
CA SER A 604 5.39 -13.75 16.86
C SER A 604 5.16 -14.29 18.28
N ARG A 605 5.37 -13.46 19.29
CA ARG A 605 5.15 -13.82 20.69
C ARG A 605 4.80 -12.60 21.53
N GLN A 606 3.75 -12.70 22.31
CA GLN A 606 3.47 -11.80 23.44
C GLN A 606 4.30 -12.31 24.63
N VAL A 607 5.36 -11.59 24.99
CA VAL A 607 6.36 -12.07 25.94
C VAL A 607 5.75 -12.37 27.31
N ASN A 608 4.85 -11.51 27.79
CA ASN A 608 4.21 -11.61 29.10
C ASN A 608 3.26 -12.83 29.24
N THR A 609 2.62 -13.26 28.15
CA THR A 609 1.64 -14.37 28.16
C THR A 609 2.19 -15.64 27.53
N GLY A 610 3.27 -15.55 26.77
CA GLY A 610 3.82 -16.64 25.96
C GLY A 610 3.01 -16.98 24.71
N LYS A 611 1.90 -16.28 24.45
CA LYS A 611 0.99 -16.50 23.31
C LYS A 611 1.55 -15.86 22.03
N GLU A 612 1.07 -16.34 20.87
CA GLU A 612 1.38 -15.71 19.58
C GLU A 612 0.49 -14.48 19.36
N ASN A 613 0.97 -13.51 18.57
CA ASN A 613 0.15 -12.36 18.18
C ASN A 613 -0.94 -12.83 17.19
N PHE A 614 -2.16 -12.31 17.35
CA PHE A 614 -3.23 -12.56 16.39
C PHE A 614 -2.92 -11.86 15.06
N GLY A 615 -3.48 -12.37 13.97
CA GLY A 615 -3.32 -11.79 12.64
C GLY A 615 -1.92 -11.95 12.01
N VAL A 616 -1.03 -12.72 12.65
CA VAL A 616 0.34 -12.96 12.15
C VAL A 616 0.47 -14.43 11.69
N PRO A 617 0.38 -14.70 10.38
CA PRO A 617 0.64 -16.04 9.85
C PRO A 617 2.13 -16.37 9.95
N LYS A 618 2.46 -17.64 10.28
CA LYS A 618 3.88 -18.07 10.37
C LYS A 618 4.59 -18.08 9.02
N LEU A 619 3.87 -18.38 7.96
CA LEU A 619 4.40 -18.46 6.61
C LEU A 619 3.49 -17.71 5.65
N ARG A 620 4.08 -16.83 4.86
CA ARG A 620 3.44 -16.18 3.75
C ARG A 620 4.31 -16.29 2.51
N THR A 621 3.66 -16.44 1.36
CA THR A 621 4.32 -16.52 0.07
C THR A 621 3.52 -15.72 -0.94
N SER A 622 4.22 -14.94 -1.76
CA SER A 622 3.71 -14.33 -2.98
C SER A 622 4.77 -14.54 -4.05
N ILE A 623 4.52 -15.41 -5.02
CA ILE A 623 5.46 -15.71 -6.11
C ILE A 623 4.70 -15.61 -7.43
N GLY A 624 5.18 -14.76 -8.33
CA GLY A 624 4.68 -14.58 -9.67
C GLY A 624 5.78 -14.69 -10.71
N ALA A 625 5.38 -15.12 -11.89
CA ALA A 625 6.24 -15.14 -13.07
C ALA A 625 5.44 -14.74 -14.30
N ASP A 626 6.08 -13.95 -15.17
CA ASP A 626 5.55 -13.54 -16.47
C ASP A 626 6.44 -14.11 -17.57
N TRP A 627 5.84 -14.70 -18.58
CA TRP A 627 6.50 -15.29 -19.74
C TRP A 627 6.13 -14.54 -21.01
N ALA A 628 7.11 -13.86 -21.61
CA ALA A 628 6.99 -13.35 -22.97
C ALA A 628 6.98 -14.55 -23.93
N THR A 629 5.81 -14.83 -24.52
CA THR A 629 5.61 -16.00 -25.37
C THR A 629 6.29 -15.82 -26.73
N PRO A 630 6.43 -16.89 -27.55
CA PRO A 630 6.88 -16.75 -28.92
C PRO A 630 5.94 -15.94 -29.83
N ILE A 631 4.68 -15.72 -29.41
CA ILE A 631 3.75 -14.84 -30.12
C ILE A 631 4.15 -13.40 -29.80
N GLN A 632 4.49 -12.66 -30.86
CA GLN A 632 4.94 -11.27 -30.73
C GLN A 632 3.94 -10.42 -29.98
N GLY A 633 4.39 -9.74 -28.94
CA GLY A 633 3.59 -8.85 -28.10
C GLY A 633 2.78 -9.55 -27.00
N LEU A 634 2.68 -10.90 -27.02
CA LEU A 634 1.92 -11.63 -26.00
C LEU A 634 2.81 -12.05 -24.82
N THR A 635 2.44 -11.60 -23.64
CA THR A 635 2.99 -12.04 -22.35
C THR A 635 1.88 -12.70 -21.55
N VAL A 636 2.13 -13.84 -20.96
CA VAL A 636 1.23 -14.51 -20.00
C VAL A 636 1.93 -14.62 -18.66
N GLY A 637 1.18 -14.48 -17.61
CA GLY A 637 1.74 -14.52 -16.25
C GLY A 637 0.77 -15.09 -15.24
N GLY A 638 1.29 -15.37 -14.07
CA GLY A 638 0.50 -15.79 -12.93
C GLY A 638 1.23 -15.58 -11.63
N ARG A 639 0.47 -15.53 -10.55
CA ARG A 639 1.02 -15.48 -9.20
C ARG A 639 0.29 -16.46 -8.29
N TRP A 640 1.05 -17.04 -7.38
CA TRP A 640 0.56 -17.88 -6.31
C TRP A 640 0.77 -17.17 -4.99
N LEU A 641 -0.33 -17.03 -4.24
CA LEU A 641 -0.34 -16.48 -2.89
C LEU A 641 -0.67 -17.58 -1.90
N TYR A 642 0.07 -17.63 -0.81
CA TYR A 642 -0.20 -18.51 0.32
C TYR A 642 -0.11 -17.75 1.62
N THR A 643 -1.07 -17.97 2.51
CA THR A 643 -1.07 -17.44 3.88
C THR A 643 -1.34 -18.62 4.82
N GLY A 644 -0.42 -18.84 5.74
CA GLY A 644 -0.52 -19.89 6.75
C GLY A 644 -1.64 -19.67 7.76
N GLN A 645 -1.89 -20.63 8.61
CA GLN A 645 -2.82 -20.48 9.73
C GLN A 645 -2.40 -19.33 10.63
N GLN A 646 -3.39 -18.63 11.19
CA GLN A 646 -3.16 -17.52 12.11
C GLN A 646 -4.18 -17.52 13.25
N TRP A 647 -3.78 -17.00 14.40
CA TRP A 647 -4.68 -16.78 15.49
C TRP A 647 -5.61 -15.61 15.20
N VAL A 648 -6.89 -15.77 15.55
CA VAL A 648 -7.92 -14.74 15.36
C VAL A 648 -7.96 -13.80 16.55
N ASN A 649 -7.57 -14.28 17.73
CA ASN A 649 -7.62 -13.53 18.98
C ASN A 649 -6.33 -13.63 19.79
N SER A 650 -6.07 -12.61 20.61
CA SER A 650 -4.90 -12.52 21.50
C SER A 650 -4.87 -13.64 22.54
N ALA A 651 -6.03 -14.22 22.89
CA ALA A 651 -6.14 -15.35 23.80
C ALA A 651 -5.67 -16.69 23.20
N ASN A 652 -5.41 -16.73 21.90
CA ASN A 652 -5.02 -17.93 21.14
C ASN A 652 -6.01 -19.10 21.31
N THR A 653 -7.29 -18.83 21.34
CA THR A 653 -8.35 -19.83 21.46
C THR A 653 -9.05 -20.14 20.14
N LEU A 654 -8.85 -19.29 19.11
CA LEU A 654 -9.54 -19.40 17.84
C LEU A 654 -8.54 -19.23 16.68
N ARG A 655 -8.59 -20.10 15.68
CA ARG A 655 -7.72 -20.08 14.49
C ARG A 655 -8.49 -19.84 13.21
N ALA A 656 -7.89 -19.03 12.32
CA ALA A 656 -8.24 -19.01 10.92
C ALA A 656 -7.42 -20.04 10.14
N PRO A 657 -8.04 -20.83 9.24
CA PRO A 657 -7.32 -21.80 8.43
C PRO A 657 -6.38 -21.14 7.44
N ALA A 658 -5.35 -21.87 7.01
CA ALA A 658 -4.49 -21.46 5.90
C ALA A 658 -5.27 -21.41 4.59
N TRP A 659 -4.84 -20.52 3.70
CA TRP A 659 -5.41 -20.40 2.35
C TRP A 659 -4.35 -20.20 1.29
N ASN A 660 -4.69 -20.51 0.05
CA ASN A 660 -3.91 -20.15 -1.12
C ASN A 660 -4.84 -19.64 -2.22
N ARG A 661 -4.30 -18.82 -3.10
CA ARG A 661 -4.97 -18.21 -4.25
C ARG A 661 -4.04 -18.24 -5.45
N ILE A 662 -4.59 -18.49 -6.61
CA ILE A 662 -3.89 -18.40 -7.88
C ILE A 662 -4.56 -17.29 -8.69
N ASP A 663 -3.75 -16.37 -9.19
CA ASP A 663 -4.16 -15.31 -10.08
C ASP A 663 -3.41 -15.46 -11.39
N LEU A 664 -4.06 -15.18 -12.51
CA LEU A 664 -3.51 -15.32 -13.86
C LEU A 664 -3.68 -14.01 -14.63
N MET A 665 -2.77 -13.72 -15.54
CA MET A 665 -2.87 -12.56 -16.42
C MET A 665 -2.35 -12.85 -17.82
N ALA A 666 -2.84 -12.08 -18.80
CA ALA A 666 -2.30 -12.00 -20.14
C ALA A 666 -2.25 -10.54 -20.58
N LYS A 667 -1.15 -10.18 -21.24
CA LYS A 667 -0.92 -8.85 -21.81
C LYS A 667 -0.60 -9.02 -23.30
N TYR A 668 -1.22 -8.21 -24.15
CA TYR A 668 -0.95 -8.18 -25.57
C TYR A 668 -0.67 -6.75 -26.05
N ASP A 669 0.60 -6.50 -26.35
CA ASP A 669 1.05 -5.24 -26.95
C ASP A 669 1.01 -5.34 -28.48
N THR A 670 0.30 -4.43 -29.13
CA THR A 670 0.12 -4.39 -30.61
C THR A 670 0.05 -2.96 -31.12
N LYS A 671 -0.18 -2.79 -32.40
CA LYS A 671 -0.41 -1.48 -33.03
C LYS A 671 -1.59 -1.55 -33.99
N PHE A 672 -2.43 -0.53 -33.99
CA PHE A 672 -3.41 -0.29 -35.05
C PHE A 672 -2.88 0.85 -35.93
N GLY A 673 -2.37 0.51 -37.12
CA GLY A 673 -1.59 1.43 -37.94
C GLY A 673 -0.30 1.81 -37.21
N THR A 674 -0.12 3.09 -36.86
CA THR A 674 1.02 3.60 -36.10
C THR A 674 0.74 3.73 -34.60
N THR A 675 -0.51 3.60 -34.18
CA THR A 675 -0.96 3.82 -32.80
C THR A 675 -0.71 2.58 -31.95
N PRO A 676 0.12 2.67 -30.89
CA PRO A 676 0.32 1.58 -29.95
C PRO A 676 -0.96 1.30 -29.15
N VAL A 677 -1.27 0.02 -28.99
CA VAL A 677 -2.42 -0.44 -28.19
C VAL A 677 -1.99 -1.61 -27.34
N ARG A 678 -2.41 -1.59 -26.07
CA ARG A 678 -2.21 -2.67 -25.14
C ARG A 678 -3.54 -3.21 -24.65
N PHE A 679 -3.66 -4.52 -24.62
CA PHE A 679 -4.77 -5.23 -23.98
C PHE A 679 -4.22 -5.99 -22.77
N ASN A 680 -4.91 -5.89 -21.64
CA ASN A 680 -4.65 -6.74 -20.49
C ASN A 680 -5.92 -7.49 -20.11
N ALA A 681 -5.75 -8.74 -19.73
CA ALA A 681 -6.80 -9.56 -19.13
C ALA A 681 -6.24 -10.25 -17.89
N SER A 682 -6.96 -10.21 -16.78
CA SER A 682 -6.55 -10.91 -15.57
C SER A 682 -7.74 -11.60 -14.90
N VAL A 683 -7.45 -12.66 -14.18
CA VAL A 683 -8.38 -13.31 -13.27
C VAL A 683 -7.70 -13.48 -11.91
N GLU A 684 -8.26 -12.84 -10.92
CA GLU A 684 -7.89 -13.03 -9.52
C GLU A 684 -8.74 -14.13 -8.89
N ASN A 685 -8.16 -14.89 -7.96
CA ASN A 685 -8.83 -16.05 -7.35
C ASN A 685 -9.41 -16.99 -8.41
N ALA A 686 -8.58 -17.42 -9.37
CA ALA A 686 -9.00 -18.24 -10.52
C ALA A 686 -9.76 -19.53 -10.12
N THR A 687 -9.44 -20.07 -8.96
CA THR A 687 -10.11 -21.26 -8.40
C THR A 687 -11.41 -20.97 -7.65
N ASN A 688 -11.81 -19.69 -7.54
CA ASN A 688 -13.00 -19.21 -6.82
C ASN A 688 -13.11 -19.75 -5.39
N LYS A 689 -12.00 -19.69 -4.65
CA LYS A 689 -11.92 -20.17 -3.29
C LYS A 689 -12.48 -19.16 -2.31
N ASN A 690 -13.35 -19.59 -1.39
CA ASN A 690 -13.75 -18.80 -0.24
C ASN A 690 -12.69 -18.95 0.86
N TYR A 691 -12.25 -17.84 1.45
CA TYR A 691 -11.20 -17.81 2.48
C TYR A 691 -11.34 -16.59 3.39
N TRP A 692 -10.71 -16.63 4.55
CA TRP A 692 -10.58 -15.50 5.46
C TRP A 692 -9.29 -14.76 5.14
N ILE A 693 -9.38 -13.48 4.69
CA ILE A 693 -8.20 -12.76 4.17
C ILE A 693 -7.21 -12.39 5.27
N GLY A 694 -7.69 -11.89 6.40
CA GLY A 694 -6.85 -11.44 7.51
C GLY A 694 -7.66 -10.97 8.71
N MET A 695 -6.95 -10.51 9.74
CA MET A 695 -7.52 -10.03 11.01
C MET A 695 -7.47 -8.51 11.06
N PHE A 696 -8.62 -7.86 11.00
CA PHE A 696 -8.73 -6.41 11.15
C PHE A 696 -8.46 -5.94 12.60
N GLY A 697 -8.73 -6.80 13.56
CA GLY A 697 -8.55 -6.57 14.99
C GLY A 697 -8.77 -7.85 15.77
N ASP A 698 -8.62 -7.81 17.09
CA ASP A 698 -8.82 -8.97 17.96
C ASP A 698 -10.23 -9.53 17.81
N GLY A 699 -10.33 -10.73 17.26
CA GLY A 699 -11.60 -11.40 16.98
C GLY A 699 -12.30 -11.03 15.68
N PHE A 700 -11.81 -10.03 14.92
CA PHE A 700 -12.44 -9.54 13.69
C PHE A 700 -11.77 -10.07 12.43
N VAL A 701 -12.55 -10.64 11.54
CA VAL A 701 -12.10 -11.21 10.26
C VAL A 701 -12.98 -10.74 9.10
N MET A 702 -12.41 -10.75 7.89
CA MET A 702 -13.18 -10.49 6.66
C MET A 702 -13.03 -11.64 5.67
N PRO A 703 -14.06 -11.97 4.86
CA PRO A 703 -13.92 -12.89 3.75
C PRO A 703 -13.00 -12.28 2.68
N GLY A 704 -12.24 -13.10 1.99
CA GLY A 704 -11.46 -12.70 0.82
C GLY A 704 -12.36 -12.44 -0.39
N ALA A 705 -11.85 -11.66 -1.36
CA ALA A 705 -12.58 -11.33 -2.58
C ALA A 705 -12.94 -12.59 -3.40
N PRO A 706 -14.08 -12.60 -4.11
CA PRO A 706 -14.47 -13.67 -5.01
C PRO A 706 -13.54 -13.72 -6.22
N ARG A 707 -13.78 -14.69 -7.13
CA ARG A 707 -13.10 -14.67 -8.43
C ARG A 707 -13.51 -13.43 -9.20
N THR A 708 -12.52 -12.62 -9.58
CA THR A 708 -12.71 -11.35 -10.26
C THR A 708 -11.99 -11.35 -11.60
N PHE A 709 -12.69 -11.05 -12.67
CA PHE A 709 -12.12 -10.85 -13.99
C PHE A 709 -11.90 -9.36 -14.24
N ARG A 710 -10.79 -9.03 -14.88
CA ARG A 710 -10.50 -7.66 -15.34
C ARG A 710 -10.04 -7.71 -16.79
N VAL A 711 -10.53 -6.79 -17.61
CA VAL A 711 -10.06 -6.59 -18.98
C VAL A 711 -9.83 -5.11 -19.19
N SER A 712 -8.67 -4.75 -19.68
CA SER A 712 -8.38 -3.35 -20.02
C SER A 712 -7.78 -3.20 -21.41
N GLY A 713 -8.07 -2.05 -22.03
CA GLY A 713 -7.47 -1.61 -23.28
C GLY A 713 -6.87 -0.23 -23.11
N THR A 714 -5.60 -0.07 -23.44
CA THR A 714 -4.88 1.22 -23.42
C THR A 714 -4.49 1.60 -24.83
N VAL A 715 -4.85 2.82 -25.24
CA VAL A 715 -4.43 3.44 -26.48
C VAL A 715 -3.45 4.57 -26.16
N SER A 716 -2.28 4.58 -26.82
CA SER A 716 -1.27 5.64 -26.69
C SER A 716 -1.24 6.48 -27.98
N PHE A 717 -1.37 7.82 -27.83
CA PHE A 717 -1.48 8.80 -28.92
C PHE A 717 -0.17 9.55 -29.15
#